data_e76e2722157e8b4ee1fe4f39912fa0f4
#
_entry.id   e76e2722157e8b4ee1fe4f39912fa0f4
#
_cell.length_a   1.000
_cell.length_b   1.000
_cell.length_c   1.000
_cell.angle_alpha   90.00
_cell.angle_beta   90.00
_cell.angle_gamma   90.00
#
_symmetry.space_group_name_H-M   'P 1'
#
loop_
_entity.id
_entity.type
_entity.pdbx_description
1 polymer ?
#
loop_
_entity_poly.entity_id
_entity_poly.type
_entity_poly.pdbx_seq_one_letter_code
_entity_poly.pdbx_strand_id
1 'polypeptide(L)'
;MDGPHLAIAASDAPKIGVMAGPGTGKTKYGLMRRVARLLSEGVRGNRILLISFTRVAAADLRDKVAELDVPGAEDVRATTLHAYCLSLLMRDSVLALTGRHPRILMNHERDLMLRDVGGDFGSIHDRRRRVEALLAGWARRTADHPGVAVDDDDRVFEREVLRWLLFHRAMLIGEVVPIAHRYLSTNPAAEELEALDHLVVDEYQDLNALEQDLLEVLSTHASTLCVAGDDDQSIYSVRYANPSGIRAFVSRDDVEPHGIVVCGRSPANIIEMANSLIEHAVDRDKPALVPLEADRQGDVSIVQWTDVPSEIDGIVSAIADDVGRREVEPGDILVLTNWRRIGERIRARLDDLDIPVRSYFTEEELASDDGREAVALLRLVVKANDLPAMRVLLGLGEASGRSGAYRRLLSHCLDSSLDPLDALRRMAAGERLAGLKVPALLERYERAENRVQHLRTLDLPNLVDELLPPDSDDLANLRGIALDSLEAAEAAVDVLDDIVSAVTQDDVPQNPNFVRVMSLHKSKGLTANSVYVVGSVAGILPTITSTHQAEAEAAAEEGRRLFYVALTRAVHSLVISASAAMDLADANARGVKYDKSTIRRSGDRFTVRTITSPYIAELGPSAPRGERGNSWLASRAST
;
A
#
# COMPACT_ATOMS: atom_id res chain seq x y z
N MET A 1 1.63 -29.67 -12.14
CA MET A 1 0.65 -28.62 -11.69
C MET A 1 -0.70 -28.71 -12.43
N ASP A 2 -1.25 -29.90 -12.67
CA ASP A 2 -2.43 -29.99 -13.53
C ASP A 2 -3.75 -30.19 -12.79
N GLY A 3 -3.83 -31.02 -11.79
CA GLY A 3 -5.09 -31.37 -11.12
C GLY A 3 -5.93 -30.19 -10.59
N PRO A 4 -5.58 -29.55 -9.46
CA PRO A 4 -6.41 -28.50 -8.84
C PRO A 4 -6.55 -27.25 -9.72
N HIS A 5 -5.50 -26.86 -10.46
CA HIS A 5 -5.54 -25.69 -11.33
C HIS A 5 -6.49 -25.87 -12.51
N LEU A 6 -6.53 -27.08 -13.10
CA LEU A 6 -7.48 -27.42 -14.17
C LEU A 6 -8.92 -27.46 -13.65
N ALA A 7 -9.15 -27.98 -12.43
CA ALA A 7 -10.47 -27.98 -11.82
C ALA A 7 -11.03 -26.57 -11.66
N ILE A 8 -10.21 -25.62 -11.16
CA ILE A 8 -10.59 -24.20 -11.04
C ILE A 8 -10.91 -23.58 -12.41
N ALA A 9 -10.07 -23.87 -13.41
CA ALA A 9 -10.27 -23.35 -14.76
C ALA A 9 -11.56 -23.91 -15.41
N ALA A 10 -11.87 -25.18 -15.16
CA ALA A 10 -12.99 -25.90 -15.78
C ALA A 10 -14.33 -25.74 -15.04
N SER A 11 -14.33 -25.19 -13.81
CA SER A 11 -15.56 -25.07 -13.02
C SER A 11 -16.55 -24.08 -13.64
N ASP A 12 -17.83 -24.50 -13.72
CA ASP A 12 -18.97 -23.68 -14.12
C ASP A 12 -19.86 -23.28 -12.94
N ALA A 13 -19.41 -23.54 -11.70
CA ALA A 13 -20.14 -23.16 -10.52
C ALA A 13 -20.34 -21.63 -10.45
N PRO A 14 -21.52 -21.14 -10.03
CA PRO A 14 -21.79 -19.72 -9.89
C PRO A 14 -20.83 -19.02 -8.94
N LYS A 15 -20.42 -19.73 -7.88
CA LYS A 15 -19.46 -19.23 -6.90
C LYS A 15 -18.33 -20.23 -6.69
N ILE A 16 -17.10 -19.78 -6.82
CA ILE A 16 -15.89 -20.59 -6.75
C ILE A 16 -14.97 -19.95 -5.70
N GLY A 17 -14.56 -20.74 -4.72
CA GLY A 17 -13.63 -20.30 -3.68
C GLY A 17 -12.32 -21.06 -3.74
N VAL A 18 -11.19 -20.35 -3.84
CA VAL A 18 -9.86 -20.93 -3.98
C VAL A 18 -8.98 -20.56 -2.79
N MET A 19 -8.65 -21.54 -1.96
CA MET A 19 -7.66 -21.42 -0.90
C MET A 19 -6.30 -21.89 -1.43
N ALA A 20 -5.33 -20.99 -1.51
CA ALA A 20 -4.06 -21.31 -2.19
C ALA A 20 -2.90 -20.51 -1.60
N GLY A 21 -1.95 -21.21 -0.99
CA GLY A 21 -0.77 -20.62 -0.35
C GLY A 21 0.22 -19.94 -1.32
N PRO A 22 1.30 -19.36 -0.79
CA PRO A 22 2.31 -18.69 -1.59
C PRO A 22 3.01 -19.66 -2.53
N GLY A 23 3.33 -19.18 -3.75
CA GLY A 23 4.09 -19.98 -4.73
C GLY A 23 3.35 -21.19 -5.31
N THR A 24 2.06 -21.34 -5.03
CA THR A 24 1.24 -22.47 -5.55
C THR A 24 0.77 -22.26 -6.99
N GLY A 25 0.98 -21.09 -7.58
CA GLY A 25 0.56 -20.80 -8.96
C GLY A 25 -0.93 -20.50 -9.14
N LYS A 26 -1.65 -20.14 -8.05
CA LYS A 26 -3.09 -19.82 -8.08
C LYS A 26 -3.45 -18.84 -9.21
N THR A 27 -2.73 -17.75 -9.35
CA THR A 27 -2.99 -16.71 -10.35
C THR A 27 -2.66 -17.20 -11.75
N LYS A 28 -1.42 -17.65 -12.00
CA LYS A 28 -0.95 -18.02 -13.35
C LYS A 28 -1.63 -19.28 -13.90
N TYR A 29 -1.76 -20.32 -13.08
CA TYR A 29 -2.23 -21.63 -13.54
C TYR A 29 -3.70 -21.91 -13.19
N GLY A 30 -4.27 -21.20 -12.23
CA GLY A 30 -5.69 -21.29 -11.88
C GLY A 30 -6.51 -20.21 -12.58
N LEU A 31 -6.35 -18.95 -12.12
CA LEU A 31 -7.21 -17.85 -12.56
C LEU A 31 -7.01 -17.48 -14.03
N MET A 32 -5.75 -17.38 -14.52
CA MET A 32 -5.50 -17.03 -15.93
C MET A 32 -5.97 -18.12 -16.90
N ARG A 33 -5.83 -19.41 -16.56
CA ARG A 33 -6.41 -20.50 -17.38
C ARG A 33 -7.93 -20.43 -17.41
N ARG A 34 -8.58 -20.02 -16.30
CA ARG A 34 -10.02 -19.78 -16.29
C ARG A 34 -10.41 -18.66 -17.26
N VAL A 35 -9.71 -17.53 -17.22
CA VAL A 35 -9.95 -16.41 -18.15
C VAL A 35 -9.76 -16.86 -19.60
N ALA A 36 -8.68 -17.58 -19.91
CA ALA A 36 -8.41 -18.09 -21.25
C ALA A 36 -9.53 -19.04 -21.75
N ARG A 37 -10.05 -19.93 -20.85
CA ARG A 37 -11.18 -20.80 -21.20
C ARG A 37 -12.43 -19.99 -21.52
N LEU A 38 -12.81 -19.03 -20.65
CA LEU A 38 -14.00 -18.19 -20.85
C LEU A 38 -13.95 -17.45 -22.20
N LEU A 39 -12.80 -16.85 -22.52
CA LEU A 39 -12.59 -16.20 -23.82
C LEU A 39 -12.71 -17.18 -24.98
N SER A 40 -12.10 -18.37 -24.86
CA SER A 40 -12.16 -19.43 -25.90
C SER A 40 -13.57 -19.98 -26.09
N GLU A 41 -14.43 -19.91 -25.09
CA GLU A 41 -15.86 -20.27 -25.16
C GLU A 41 -16.75 -19.14 -25.70
N GLY A 42 -16.14 -17.99 -26.07
CA GLY A 42 -16.82 -16.88 -26.72
C GLY A 42 -17.34 -15.81 -25.77
N VAL A 43 -16.93 -15.83 -24.48
CA VAL A 43 -17.20 -14.71 -23.55
C VAL A 43 -16.40 -13.51 -24.02
N ARG A 44 -17.06 -12.35 -24.14
CA ARG A 44 -16.37 -11.11 -24.53
C ARG A 44 -15.48 -10.62 -23.39
N GLY A 45 -14.24 -10.21 -23.68
CA GLY A 45 -13.26 -9.74 -22.67
C GLY A 45 -13.79 -8.64 -21.78
N ASN A 46 -14.51 -7.66 -22.33
CA ASN A 46 -15.10 -6.55 -21.57
C ASN A 46 -16.22 -6.97 -20.59
N ARG A 47 -16.66 -8.24 -20.62
CA ARG A 47 -17.61 -8.85 -19.66
C ARG A 47 -16.90 -9.56 -18.50
N ILE A 48 -15.56 -9.62 -18.52
CA ILE A 48 -14.72 -10.23 -17.50
C ILE A 48 -14.02 -9.13 -16.72
N LEU A 49 -14.20 -9.10 -15.39
CA LEU A 49 -13.52 -8.18 -14.49
C LEU A 49 -12.59 -8.93 -13.55
N LEU A 50 -11.31 -8.60 -13.60
CA LEU A 50 -10.29 -9.08 -12.67
C LEU A 50 -10.03 -8.02 -11.62
N ILE A 51 -10.16 -8.38 -10.35
CA ILE A 51 -9.88 -7.50 -9.20
C ILE A 51 -8.68 -8.04 -8.43
N SER A 52 -7.74 -7.16 -8.11
CA SER A 52 -6.68 -7.43 -7.15
C SER A 52 -6.60 -6.32 -6.10
N PHE A 53 -5.87 -6.58 -5.01
CA PHE A 53 -5.79 -5.66 -3.88
C PHE A 53 -4.87 -4.47 -4.15
N THR A 54 -3.74 -4.67 -4.85
CA THR A 54 -2.75 -3.62 -5.14
C THR A 54 -2.69 -3.28 -6.63
N ARG A 55 -2.25 -2.05 -6.97
CA ARG A 55 -2.04 -1.64 -8.37
C ARG A 55 -0.99 -2.51 -9.06
N VAL A 56 0.12 -2.83 -8.36
CA VAL A 56 1.16 -3.72 -8.88
C VAL A 56 0.59 -5.09 -9.25
N ALA A 57 -0.21 -5.69 -8.36
CA ALA A 57 -0.84 -6.97 -8.65
C ALA A 57 -1.88 -6.87 -9.78
N ALA A 58 -2.59 -5.75 -9.88
CA ALA A 58 -3.51 -5.51 -10.99
C ALA A 58 -2.78 -5.30 -12.32
N ALA A 59 -1.61 -4.64 -12.31
CA ALA A 59 -0.73 -4.53 -13.49
C ALA A 59 -0.19 -5.90 -13.90
N ASP A 60 0.33 -6.69 -12.97
CA ASP A 60 0.78 -8.07 -13.20
C ASP A 60 -0.35 -8.97 -13.78
N LEU A 61 -1.59 -8.75 -13.33
CA LEU A 61 -2.75 -9.44 -13.94
C LEU A 61 -2.98 -8.99 -15.38
N ARG A 62 -2.87 -7.69 -15.71
CA ARG A 62 -3.00 -7.19 -17.09
C ARG A 62 -1.93 -7.81 -18.00
N ASP A 63 -0.67 -7.80 -17.55
CA ASP A 63 0.44 -8.38 -18.30
C ASP A 63 0.21 -9.88 -18.58
N LYS A 64 -0.21 -10.63 -17.54
CA LYS A 64 -0.54 -12.06 -17.69
C LYS A 64 -1.74 -12.33 -18.59
N VAL A 65 -2.73 -11.45 -18.62
CA VAL A 65 -3.85 -11.53 -19.55
C VAL A 65 -3.37 -11.29 -20.98
N ALA A 66 -2.51 -10.29 -21.19
CA ALA A 66 -1.92 -9.99 -22.50
C ALA A 66 -1.06 -11.17 -23.03
N GLU A 67 -0.40 -11.92 -22.13
CA GLU A 67 0.38 -13.12 -22.47
C GLU A 67 -0.49 -14.33 -22.89
N LEU A 68 -1.82 -14.30 -22.71
CA LEU A 68 -2.68 -15.47 -22.98
C LEU A 68 -2.77 -15.82 -24.48
N ASP A 69 -2.49 -14.89 -25.37
CA ASP A 69 -2.60 -15.04 -26.84
C ASP A 69 -3.97 -15.63 -27.28
N VAL A 70 -5.04 -15.16 -26.64
CA VAL A 70 -6.42 -15.56 -26.90
C VAL A 70 -7.22 -14.33 -27.37
N PRO A 71 -7.97 -14.38 -28.47
CA PRO A 71 -8.77 -13.26 -28.94
C PRO A 71 -9.72 -12.71 -27.86
N GLY A 72 -9.74 -11.38 -27.70
CA GLY A 72 -10.55 -10.68 -26.69
C GLY A 72 -9.84 -10.52 -25.34
N ALA A 73 -8.61 -11.01 -25.17
CA ALA A 73 -7.83 -10.81 -23.95
C ALA A 73 -7.52 -9.32 -23.72
N GLU A 74 -7.31 -8.56 -24.77
CA GLU A 74 -7.07 -7.11 -24.76
C GLU A 74 -8.22 -6.29 -24.14
N ASP A 75 -9.43 -6.82 -24.18
CA ASP A 75 -10.64 -6.18 -23.63
C ASP A 75 -10.90 -6.54 -22.16
N VAL A 76 -10.17 -7.51 -21.59
CA VAL A 76 -10.35 -7.93 -20.20
C VAL A 76 -9.88 -6.82 -19.24
N ARG A 77 -10.75 -6.44 -18.31
CA ARG A 77 -10.44 -5.38 -17.34
C ARG A 77 -9.77 -5.97 -16.10
N ALA A 78 -8.50 -5.63 -15.88
CA ALA A 78 -7.80 -5.94 -14.63
C ALA A 78 -7.48 -4.65 -13.86
N THR A 79 -7.94 -4.54 -12.61
CA THR A 79 -7.87 -3.30 -11.82
C THR A 79 -7.93 -3.59 -10.31
N THR A 80 -7.73 -2.56 -9.48
CA THR A 80 -8.05 -2.67 -8.05
C THR A 80 -9.53 -2.30 -7.80
N LEU A 81 -10.11 -2.82 -6.72
CA LEU A 81 -11.50 -2.50 -6.37
C LEU A 81 -11.71 -0.99 -6.17
N HIS A 82 -10.75 -0.31 -5.53
CA HIS A 82 -10.81 1.14 -5.35
C HIS A 82 -10.77 1.90 -6.69
N ALA A 83 -9.91 1.49 -7.63
CA ALA A 83 -9.84 2.12 -8.94
C ALA A 83 -11.12 1.86 -9.77
N TYR A 84 -11.69 0.66 -9.66
CA TYR A 84 -13.01 0.36 -10.25
C TYR A 84 -14.10 1.27 -9.68
N CYS A 85 -14.20 1.35 -8.35
CA CYS A 85 -15.19 2.22 -7.69
C CYS A 85 -14.97 3.69 -8.05
N LEU A 86 -13.72 4.15 -8.11
CA LEU A 86 -13.41 5.53 -8.48
C LEU A 86 -13.86 5.82 -9.92
N SER A 87 -13.58 4.93 -10.88
CA SER A 87 -14.04 5.08 -12.26
C SER A 87 -15.57 5.09 -12.38
N LEU A 88 -16.26 4.33 -11.53
CA LEU A 88 -17.71 4.35 -11.41
C LEU A 88 -18.22 5.72 -10.92
N LEU A 89 -17.64 6.24 -9.83
CA LEU A 89 -18.04 7.53 -9.23
C LEU A 89 -17.72 8.74 -10.12
N MET A 90 -16.82 8.58 -11.10
CA MET A 90 -16.51 9.63 -12.09
C MET A 90 -17.56 9.78 -13.19
N ARG A 91 -18.48 8.83 -13.36
CA ARG A 91 -19.52 8.91 -14.37
C ARG A 91 -20.53 10.01 -14.02
N ASP A 92 -20.90 10.85 -14.97
CA ASP A 92 -21.82 11.98 -14.76
C ASP A 92 -23.16 11.53 -14.15
N SER A 93 -23.70 10.40 -14.60
CA SER A 93 -24.94 9.81 -14.07
C SER A 93 -24.82 9.44 -12.59
N VAL A 94 -23.70 8.85 -12.20
CA VAL A 94 -23.42 8.43 -10.81
C VAL A 94 -23.11 9.64 -9.94
N LEU A 95 -22.33 10.59 -10.46
CA LEU A 95 -22.05 11.87 -9.79
C LEU A 95 -23.33 12.65 -9.50
N ALA A 96 -24.27 12.71 -10.48
CA ALA A 96 -25.56 13.38 -10.30
C ALA A 96 -26.41 12.72 -9.19
N LEU A 97 -26.34 11.39 -9.04
CA LEU A 97 -27.08 10.65 -8.01
C LEU A 97 -26.41 10.72 -6.62
N THR A 98 -25.09 10.62 -6.58
CA THR A 98 -24.34 10.60 -5.31
C THR A 98 -24.05 11.99 -4.75
N GLY A 99 -23.94 12.99 -5.61
CA GLY A 99 -23.51 14.35 -5.28
C GLY A 99 -22.05 14.42 -4.79
N ARG A 100 -21.25 13.35 -5.00
CA ARG A 100 -19.89 13.23 -4.47
C ARG A 100 -18.86 13.32 -5.58
N HIS A 101 -17.99 14.31 -5.49
CA HIS A 101 -16.88 14.49 -6.44
C HIS A 101 -15.72 13.57 -6.08
N PRO A 102 -15.23 12.73 -7.00
CA PRO A 102 -14.18 11.73 -6.74
C PRO A 102 -12.76 12.33 -6.76
N ARG A 103 -12.55 13.45 -6.08
CA ARG A 103 -11.28 14.12 -5.85
C ARG A 103 -10.69 13.65 -4.52
N ILE A 104 -9.81 12.65 -4.55
CA ILE A 104 -9.22 12.08 -3.33
C ILE A 104 -8.20 13.06 -2.73
N LEU A 105 -8.30 13.28 -1.42
CA LEU A 105 -7.34 14.07 -0.66
C LEU A 105 -6.05 13.28 -0.44
N MET A 106 -4.92 13.93 -0.68
CA MET A 106 -3.59 13.45 -0.26
C MET A 106 -3.40 13.65 1.26
N ASN A 107 -2.41 13.01 1.86
CA ASN A 107 -2.19 13.06 3.31
C ASN A 107 -2.01 14.49 3.84
N HIS A 108 -1.21 15.33 3.17
CA HIS A 108 -1.01 16.73 3.57
C HIS A 108 -2.27 17.59 3.41
N GLU A 109 -3.10 17.31 2.40
CA GLU A 109 -4.41 17.96 2.22
C GLU A 109 -5.40 17.54 3.32
N ARG A 110 -5.40 16.25 3.68
CA ARG A 110 -6.17 15.71 4.81
C ARG A 110 -5.78 16.38 6.13
N ASP A 111 -4.50 16.62 6.35
CA ASP A 111 -4.04 17.34 7.54
C ASP A 111 -4.54 18.78 7.60
N LEU A 112 -4.61 19.48 6.47
CA LEU A 112 -5.22 20.82 6.40
C LEU A 112 -6.73 20.76 6.69
N MET A 113 -7.44 19.80 6.12
CA MET A 113 -8.86 19.55 6.44
C MET A 113 -9.03 19.37 7.96
N LEU A 114 -8.24 18.53 8.61
CA LEU A 114 -8.32 18.29 10.05
C LEU A 114 -7.99 19.54 10.89
N ARG A 115 -7.15 20.45 10.40
CA ARG A 115 -6.92 21.76 11.03
C ARG A 115 -8.10 22.68 10.89
N ASP A 116 -8.76 22.65 9.75
CA ASP A 116 -9.92 23.51 9.43
C ASP A 116 -11.19 23.06 10.17
N VAL A 117 -11.40 21.75 10.37
CA VAL A 117 -12.52 21.20 11.17
C VAL A 117 -12.52 21.76 12.60
N GLY A 118 -11.36 22.14 13.13
CA GLY A 118 -11.30 22.98 14.31
C GLY A 118 -10.96 22.29 15.62
N GLY A 119 -10.77 23.14 16.66
CA GLY A 119 -10.22 22.74 17.94
C GLY A 119 -11.18 22.07 18.92
N ASP A 120 -12.48 22.11 18.65
CA ASP A 120 -13.50 21.54 19.57
C ASP A 120 -13.40 20.02 19.70
N PHE A 121 -12.67 19.37 18.77
CA PHE A 121 -12.41 17.93 18.73
C PHE A 121 -11.01 17.55 19.25
N GLY A 122 -10.40 18.38 20.06
CA GLY A 122 -9.09 18.15 20.65
C GLY A 122 -7.90 18.60 19.79
N SER A 123 -6.71 18.09 20.09
CA SER A 123 -5.49 18.37 19.35
C SER A 123 -5.53 17.82 17.91
N ILE A 124 -4.59 18.22 17.07
CA ILE A 124 -4.46 17.64 15.71
C ILE A 124 -4.21 16.13 15.77
N HIS A 125 -3.50 15.65 16.79
CA HIS A 125 -3.29 14.21 17.01
C HIS A 125 -4.60 13.48 17.34
N ASP A 126 -5.45 14.07 18.19
CA ASP A 126 -6.76 13.48 18.52
C ASP A 126 -7.65 13.42 17.29
N ARG A 127 -7.65 14.48 16.47
CA ARG A 127 -8.43 14.52 15.23
C ARG A 127 -7.93 13.51 14.18
N ARG A 128 -6.61 13.28 14.09
CA ARG A 128 -6.07 12.20 13.26
C ARG A 128 -6.57 10.83 13.74
N ARG A 129 -6.55 10.57 15.05
CA ARG A 129 -7.09 9.33 15.61
C ARG A 129 -8.58 9.16 15.33
N ARG A 130 -9.37 10.24 15.46
CA ARG A 130 -10.80 10.20 15.16
C ARG A 130 -11.09 9.91 13.69
N VAL A 131 -10.36 10.51 12.74
CA VAL A 131 -10.57 10.21 11.32
C VAL A 131 -10.17 8.77 10.98
N GLU A 132 -9.11 8.23 11.58
CA GLU A 132 -8.77 6.80 11.43
C GLU A 132 -9.89 5.89 11.98
N ALA A 133 -10.50 6.24 13.11
CA ALA A 133 -11.64 5.52 13.64
C ALA A 133 -12.87 5.59 12.71
N LEU A 134 -13.13 6.73 12.06
CA LEU A 134 -14.17 6.86 11.04
C LEU A 134 -13.90 5.95 9.84
N LEU A 135 -12.68 5.95 9.32
CA LEU A 135 -12.27 5.10 8.20
C LEU A 135 -12.44 3.61 8.55
N ALA A 136 -12.04 3.23 9.78
CA ALA A 136 -12.26 1.89 10.32
C ALA A 136 -13.75 1.52 10.38
N GLY A 137 -14.59 2.44 10.85
CA GLY A 137 -16.03 2.26 10.91
C GLY A 137 -16.63 2.05 9.51
N TRP A 138 -16.23 2.86 8.55
CA TRP A 138 -16.71 2.75 7.16
C TRP A 138 -16.28 1.43 6.52
N ALA A 139 -15.03 1.01 6.72
CA ALA A 139 -14.51 -0.25 6.16
C ALA A 139 -15.20 -1.52 6.71
N ARG A 140 -15.83 -1.44 7.88
CA ARG A 140 -16.50 -2.55 8.56
C ARG A 140 -18.02 -2.51 8.46
N ARG A 141 -18.61 -1.46 7.93
CA ARG A 141 -20.07 -1.29 7.85
C ARG A 141 -20.66 -2.13 6.72
N THR A 142 -21.05 -3.35 7.08
CA THR A 142 -21.91 -4.21 6.27
C THR A 142 -23.20 -4.53 7.05
N ALA A 143 -24.13 -5.29 6.47
CA ALA A 143 -25.34 -5.75 7.15
C ALA A 143 -25.02 -6.52 8.44
N ASP A 144 -24.00 -7.39 8.40
CA ASP A 144 -23.58 -8.24 9.51
C ASP A 144 -22.52 -7.59 10.41
N HIS A 145 -21.86 -6.55 9.93
CA HIS A 145 -20.80 -5.82 10.62
C HIS A 145 -21.05 -4.30 10.55
N PRO A 146 -21.97 -3.76 11.37
CA PRO A 146 -22.38 -2.36 11.28
C PRO A 146 -21.27 -1.34 11.62
N GLY A 147 -20.08 -1.79 11.99
CA GLY A 147 -18.94 -0.96 12.39
C GLY A 147 -18.89 -0.71 13.90
N VAL A 148 -17.94 0.12 14.31
CA VAL A 148 -17.77 0.52 15.71
C VAL A 148 -18.94 1.42 16.12
N ALA A 149 -19.48 1.21 17.33
CA ALA A 149 -20.45 2.14 17.92
C ALA A 149 -19.78 3.51 18.08
N VAL A 150 -20.38 4.54 17.48
CA VAL A 150 -19.86 5.89 17.47
C VAL A 150 -20.68 6.69 18.47
N ASP A 151 -20.02 7.40 19.39
CA ASP A 151 -20.70 8.31 20.32
C ASP A 151 -21.21 9.58 19.60
N ASP A 152 -21.91 10.44 20.33
CA ASP A 152 -22.48 11.66 19.73
C ASP A 152 -21.42 12.65 19.29
N ASP A 153 -20.27 12.74 19.99
CA ASP A 153 -19.16 13.61 19.62
C ASP A 153 -18.49 13.15 18.34
N ASP A 154 -18.34 11.84 18.15
CA ASP A 154 -17.81 11.27 16.91
C ASP A 154 -18.75 11.50 15.73
N ARG A 155 -20.07 11.42 15.94
CA ARG A 155 -21.07 11.76 14.90
C ARG A 155 -21.04 13.24 14.52
N VAL A 156 -20.78 14.13 15.49
CA VAL A 156 -20.61 15.56 15.20
C VAL A 156 -19.32 15.77 14.41
N PHE A 157 -18.22 15.11 14.79
CA PHE A 157 -16.95 15.16 14.08
C PHE A 157 -17.09 14.65 12.63
N GLU A 158 -17.74 13.50 12.44
CA GLU A 158 -18.03 12.94 11.10
C GLU A 158 -18.80 13.93 10.23
N ARG A 159 -19.85 14.57 10.76
CA ARG A 159 -20.60 15.58 10.00
C ARG A 159 -19.75 16.78 9.60
N GLU A 160 -18.86 17.27 10.45
CA GLU A 160 -17.98 18.38 10.13
C GLU A 160 -16.93 17.99 9.07
N VAL A 161 -16.37 16.77 9.15
CA VAL A 161 -15.49 16.22 8.12
C VAL A 161 -16.22 16.11 6.79
N LEU A 162 -17.40 15.49 6.75
CA LEU A 162 -18.21 15.35 5.54
C LEU A 162 -18.64 16.70 4.98
N ARG A 163 -18.99 17.68 5.84
CA ARG A 163 -19.33 19.05 5.42
C ARG A 163 -18.15 19.72 4.73
N TRP A 164 -16.94 19.59 5.28
CA TRP A 164 -15.72 20.12 4.67
C TRP A 164 -15.46 19.48 3.31
N LEU A 165 -15.55 18.15 3.23
CA LEU A 165 -15.33 17.38 1.99
C LEU A 165 -16.33 17.75 0.90
N LEU A 166 -17.62 17.85 1.23
CA LEU A 166 -18.66 18.28 0.29
C LEU A 166 -18.40 19.70 -0.23
N PHE A 167 -18.08 20.61 0.68
CA PHE A 167 -17.82 22.01 0.34
C PHE A 167 -16.61 22.15 -0.59
N HIS A 168 -15.54 21.37 -0.35
CA HIS A 168 -14.33 21.39 -1.17
C HIS A 168 -14.41 20.47 -2.40
N ARG A 169 -15.55 19.84 -2.63
CA ARG A 169 -15.73 18.88 -3.72
C ARG A 169 -14.64 17.81 -3.71
N ALA A 170 -14.38 17.25 -2.53
CA ALA A 170 -13.32 16.29 -2.26
C ALA A 170 -13.86 15.06 -1.53
N MET A 171 -12.99 14.05 -1.40
CA MET A 171 -13.30 12.75 -0.84
C MET A 171 -12.09 12.19 -0.11
N LEU A 172 -12.31 11.48 0.99
CA LEU A 172 -11.29 10.60 1.56
C LEU A 172 -11.28 9.28 0.81
N ILE A 173 -10.12 8.64 0.71
CA ILE A 173 -10.00 7.33 0.03
C ILE A 173 -10.95 6.29 0.64
N GLY A 174 -11.16 6.32 1.96
CA GLY A 174 -12.06 5.39 2.64
C GLY A 174 -13.55 5.63 2.39
N GLU A 175 -13.96 6.69 1.68
CA GLU A 175 -15.34 6.93 1.26
C GLU A 175 -15.68 6.28 -0.10
N VAL A 176 -14.67 5.96 -0.90
CA VAL A 176 -14.85 5.50 -2.29
C VAL A 176 -15.71 4.23 -2.33
N VAL A 177 -15.31 3.22 -1.60
CA VAL A 177 -16.02 1.93 -1.56
C VAL A 177 -17.42 2.07 -0.90
N PRO A 178 -17.59 2.71 0.27
CA PRO A 178 -18.91 2.93 0.87
C PRO A 178 -19.91 3.64 -0.05
N ILE A 179 -19.47 4.64 -0.81
CA ILE A 179 -20.37 5.37 -1.72
C ILE A 179 -20.73 4.52 -2.93
N ALA A 180 -19.75 3.82 -3.52
CA ALA A 180 -19.99 2.90 -4.63
C ALA A 180 -20.92 1.74 -4.21
N HIS A 181 -20.67 1.14 -3.04
CA HIS A 181 -21.51 0.09 -2.46
C HIS A 181 -22.94 0.58 -2.28
N ARG A 182 -23.15 1.74 -1.64
CA ARG A 182 -24.48 2.31 -1.47
C ARG A 182 -25.18 2.57 -2.80
N TYR A 183 -24.46 3.14 -3.78
CA TYR A 183 -25.01 3.38 -5.12
C TYR A 183 -25.51 2.09 -5.77
N LEU A 184 -24.67 1.06 -5.83
CA LEU A 184 -25.02 -0.22 -6.47
C LEU A 184 -26.13 -0.97 -5.71
N SER A 185 -26.09 -0.99 -4.39
CA SER A 185 -27.09 -1.67 -3.55
C SER A 185 -28.47 -1.01 -3.64
N THR A 186 -28.53 0.31 -3.88
CA THR A 186 -29.81 1.04 -4.02
C THR A 186 -30.30 1.15 -5.47
N ASN A 187 -29.48 0.73 -6.44
CA ASN A 187 -29.80 0.76 -7.87
C ASN A 187 -29.58 -0.63 -8.50
N PRO A 188 -30.45 -1.61 -8.25
CA PRO A 188 -30.25 -2.98 -8.73
C PRO A 188 -30.30 -3.14 -10.25
N ALA A 189 -30.77 -2.13 -10.97
CA ALA A 189 -30.75 -2.04 -12.44
C ALA A 189 -29.61 -1.16 -12.96
N ALA A 190 -28.56 -0.94 -12.18
CA ALA A 190 -27.40 -0.20 -12.64
C ALA A 190 -26.69 -0.94 -13.78
N GLU A 191 -26.33 -0.22 -14.85
CA GLU A 191 -25.65 -0.78 -16.02
C GLU A 191 -24.39 -1.56 -15.65
N GLU A 192 -23.70 -1.16 -14.59
CA GLU A 192 -22.49 -1.79 -14.09
C GLU A 192 -22.73 -3.22 -13.60
N LEU A 193 -23.90 -3.51 -13.02
CA LEU A 193 -24.26 -4.84 -12.56
C LEU A 193 -24.61 -5.75 -13.76
N GLU A 194 -25.23 -5.19 -14.80
CA GLU A 194 -25.55 -5.91 -16.02
C GLU A 194 -24.35 -6.05 -16.98
N ALA A 195 -23.29 -5.24 -16.80
CA ALA A 195 -22.12 -5.22 -17.65
C ALA A 195 -21.15 -6.38 -17.41
N LEU A 196 -21.30 -7.15 -16.33
CA LEU A 196 -20.37 -8.21 -15.92
C LEU A 196 -21.00 -9.59 -16.04
N ASP A 197 -20.32 -10.50 -16.75
CA ASP A 197 -20.66 -11.92 -16.76
C ASP A 197 -19.78 -12.72 -15.79
N HIS A 198 -18.52 -12.32 -15.64
CA HIS A 198 -17.57 -13.03 -14.80
C HIS A 198 -16.74 -12.06 -13.95
N LEU A 199 -16.72 -12.30 -12.64
CA LEU A 199 -15.91 -11.58 -11.69
C LEU A 199 -14.87 -12.53 -11.08
N VAL A 200 -13.59 -12.17 -11.20
CA VAL A 200 -12.45 -12.93 -10.66
C VAL A 200 -11.67 -12.04 -9.71
N VAL A 201 -11.49 -12.49 -8.48
CA VAL A 201 -10.85 -11.71 -7.41
C VAL A 201 -9.63 -12.46 -6.89
N ASP A 202 -8.46 -11.83 -6.98
CA ASP A 202 -7.23 -12.34 -6.38
C ASP A 202 -6.91 -11.56 -5.08
N GLU A 203 -6.22 -12.20 -4.15
CA GLU A 203 -5.87 -11.68 -2.82
C GLU A 203 -7.10 -11.25 -1.99
N TYR A 204 -8.18 -12.02 -2.04
CA TYR A 204 -9.46 -11.71 -1.38
C TYR A 204 -9.34 -11.50 0.14
N GLN A 205 -8.38 -12.16 0.81
CA GLN A 205 -8.14 -12.03 2.25
C GLN A 205 -7.65 -10.63 2.68
N ASP A 206 -7.19 -9.81 1.75
CA ASP A 206 -6.71 -8.45 2.04
C ASP A 206 -7.83 -7.40 1.97
N LEU A 207 -8.97 -7.78 1.42
CA LEU A 207 -10.14 -6.92 1.35
C LEU A 207 -10.81 -6.80 2.72
N ASN A 208 -11.32 -5.62 3.04
CA ASN A 208 -12.12 -5.43 4.24
C ASN A 208 -13.56 -5.97 4.06
N ALA A 209 -14.33 -6.02 5.15
CA ALA A 209 -15.68 -6.61 5.11
C ALA A 209 -16.61 -5.91 4.12
N LEU A 210 -16.56 -4.58 4.03
CA LEU A 210 -17.40 -3.83 3.09
C LEU A 210 -16.98 -4.05 1.62
N GLU A 211 -15.67 -4.18 1.37
CA GLU A 211 -15.15 -4.51 0.05
C GLU A 211 -15.59 -5.90 -0.41
N GLN A 212 -15.57 -6.87 0.51
CA GLN A 212 -16.08 -8.23 0.25
C GLN A 212 -17.59 -8.22 -0.04
N ASP A 213 -18.37 -7.45 0.72
CA ASP A 213 -19.80 -7.28 0.47
C ASP A 213 -20.08 -6.60 -0.87
N LEU A 214 -19.30 -5.59 -1.24
CA LEU A 214 -19.42 -4.95 -2.55
C LEU A 214 -19.20 -5.93 -3.73
N LEU A 215 -18.27 -6.89 -3.59
CA LEU A 215 -18.06 -7.91 -4.61
C LEU A 215 -19.26 -8.85 -4.77
N GLU A 216 -19.95 -9.17 -3.67
CA GLU A 216 -21.21 -9.91 -3.73
C GLU A 216 -22.30 -9.08 -4.46
N VAL A 217 -22.41 -7.79 -4.17
CA VAL A 217 -23.33 -6.89 -4.89
C VAL A 217 -22.98 -6.82 -6.38
N LEU A 218 -21.71 -6.64 -6.74
CA LEU A 218 -21.26 -6.61 -8.14
C LEU A 218 -21.52 -7.92 -8.88
N SER A 219 -21.51 -9.05 -8.17
CA SER A 219 -21.76 -10.37 -8.76
C SER A 219 -23.23 -10.75 -8.86
N THR A 220 -24.16 -9.89 -8.44
CA THR A 220 -25.60 -10.22 -8.37
C THR A 220 -26.17 -10.69 -9.70
N HIS A 221 -25.74 -10.12 -10.81
CA HIS A 221 -26.16 -10.48 -12.17
C HIS A 221 -25.08 -11.26 -12.96
N ALA A 222 -23.91 -11.47 -12.35
CA ALA A 222 -22.83 -12.19 -12.99
C ALA A 222 -23.11 -13.70 -13.02
N SER A 223 -22.68 -14.36 -14.09
CA SER A 223 -22.74 -15.82 -14.22
C SER A 223 -21.85 -16.50 -13.21
N THR A 224 -20.67 -15.93 -12.92
CA THR A 224 -19.74 -16.49 -11.91
C THR A 224 -19.00 -15.43 -11.12
N LEU A 225 -18.80 -15.73 -9.81
CA LEU A 225 -17.86 -15.08 -8.92
C LEU A 225 -16.78 -16.10 -8.51
N CYS A 226 -15.53 -15.86 -8.88
CA CYS A 226 -14.38 -16.68 -8.48
C CYS A 226 -13.47 -15.86 -7.57
N VAL A 227 -13.33 -16.25 -6.31
CA VAL A 227 -12.40 -15.59 -5.38
C VAL A 227 -11.23 -16.49 -5.03
N ALA A 228 -10.03 -15.94 -4.97
CA ALA A 228 -8.82 -16.66 -4.59
C ALA A 228 -8.04 -15.88 -3.52
N GLY A 229 -7.44 -16.62 -2.59
CA GLY A 229 -6.66 -15.99 -1.54
C GLY A 229 -6.00 -16.97 -0.57
N ASP A 230 -5.31 -16.37 0.42
CA ASP A 230 -4.60 -17.08 1.48
C ASP A 230 -4.63 -16.24 2.77
N ASP A 231 -5.41 -16.64 3.76
CA ASP A 231 -5.51 -15.94 5.03
C ASP A 231 -4.19 -15.89 5.83
N ASP A 232 -3.27 -16.86 5.61
CA ASP A 232 -1.91 -16.83 6.17
C ASP A 232 -1.05 -15.70 5.60
N GLN A 233 -1.43 -15.13 4.44
CA GLN A 233 -0.78 -13.98 3.83
C GLN A 233 -1.50 -12.65 4.06
N SER A 234 -2.50 -12.59 4.96
CA SER A 234 -3.17 -11.35 5.30
C SER A 234 -2.31 -10.50 6.25
N ILE A 235 -1.74 -9.41 5.72
CA ILE A 235 -0.79 -8.53 6.40
C ILE A 235 -1.21 -7.05 6.32
N TYR A 236 -2.46 -6.76 6.04
CA TYR A 236 -2.97 -5.40 5.88
C TYR A 236 -4.06 -5.06 6.90
N SER A 237 -3.84 -5.41 8.18
CA SER A 237 -4.75 -5.03 9.28
C SER A 237 -4.93 -3.51 9.40
N VAL A 238 -3.90 -2.74 9.08
CA VAL A 238 -3.91 -1.27 8.97
C VAL A 238 -5.00 -0.77 7.98
N ARG A 239 -5.36 -1.57 6.98
CA ARG A 239 -6.44 -1.31 6.01
C ARG A 239 -7.74 -2.05 6.34
N TYR A 240 -7.82 -2.55 7.57
CA TYR A 240 -8.99 -3.27 8.09
C TYR A 240 -9.30 -4.57 7.32
N ALA A 241 -8.28 -5.21 6.73
CA ALA A 241 -8.39 -6.48 6.04
C ALA A 241 -9.19 -7.51 6.86
N ASN A 242 -10.02 -8.30 6.18
CA ASN A 242 -10.85 -9.34 6.78
C ASN A 242 -10.38 -10.74 6.34
N PRO A 243 -9.34 -11.31 6.96
CA PRO A 243 -8.81 -12.63 6.58
C PRO A 243 -9.81 -13.76 6.81
N SER A 244 -10.72 -13.63 7.78
CA SER A 244 -11.77 -14.62 8.02
C SER A 244 -12.82 -14.67 6.90
N GLY A 245 -12.94 -13.61 6.10
CA GLY A 245 -13.90 -13.52 5.01
C GLY A 245 -13.71 -14.56 3.93
N ILE A 246 -12.45 -14.88 3.55
CA ILE A 246 -12.22 -15.94 2.55
C ILE A 246 -12.58 -17.32 3.10
N ARG A 247 -12.28 -17.62 4.37
CA ARG A 247 -12.68 -18.87 5.01
C ARG A 247 -14.21 -19.00 5.06
N ALA A 248 -14.87 -17.92 5.48
CA ALA A 248 -16.33 -17.86 5.52
C ALA A 248 -16.94 -18.06 4.13
N PHE A 249 -16.37 -17.42 3.09
CA PHE A 249 -16.84 -17.57 1.72
C PHE A 249 -16.69 -19.01 1.22
N VAL A 250 -15.51 -19.61 1.37
CA VAL A 250 -15.21 -20.99 0.91
C VAL A 250 -16.04 -22.06 1.64
N SER A 251 -16.47 -21.79 2.89
CA SER A 251 -17.26 -22.71 3.70
C SER A 251 -18.77 -22.64 3.43
N ARG A 252 -19.24 -21.83 2.49
CA ARG A 252 -20.66 -21.68 2.16
C ARG A 252 -21.14 -22.85 1.30
N ASP A 253 -22.38 -23.26 1.50
CA ASP A 253 -23.01 -24.36 0.75
C ASP A 253 -23.20 -24.03 -0.76
N ASP A 254 -23.27 -22.74 -1.13
CA ASP A 254 -23.43 -22.26 -2.50
C ASP A 254 -22.10 -22.02 -3.23
N VAL A 255 -20.96 -22.34 -2.61
CA VAL A 255 -19.61 -22.13 -3.13
C VAL A 255 -18.92 -23.47 -3.41
N GLU A 256 -18.36 -23.63 -4.61
CA GLU A 256 -17.49 -24.76 -4.94
C GLU A 256 -16.06 -24.49 -4.39
N PRO A 257 -15.59 -25.26 -3.39
CA PRO A 257 -14.30 -25.02 -2.78
C PRO A 257 -13.16 -25.72 -3.52
N HIS A 258 -12.04 -25.02 -3.69
CA HIS A 258 -10.79 -25.58 -4.24
C HIS A 258 -9.63 -25.26 -3.33
N GLY A 259 -8.71 -26.23 -3.14
CA GLY A 259 -7.47 -26.06 -2.39
C GLY A 259 -6.23 -26.31 -3.23
N ILE A 260 -5.22 -25.45 -3.13
CA ILE A 260 -3.92 -25.63 -3.76
C ILE A 260 -2.83 -25.53 -2.69
N VAL A 261 -2.15 -26.64 -2.42
CA VAL A 261 -1.13 -26.72 -1.36
C VAL A 261 0.30 -26.93 -1.90
N VAL A 262 0.45 -27.31 -3.19
CA VAL A 262 1.76 -27.59 -3.76
C VAL A 262 2.46 -26.29 -4.15
N CYS A 263 3.56 -25.96 -3.47
CA CYS A 263 4.38 -24.78 -3.72
C CYS A 263 5.53 -25.12 -4.69
N GLY A 264 5.56 -24.47 -5.84
CA GLY A 264 6.64 -24.61 -6.83
C GLY A 264 7.72 -23.53 -6.73
N ARG A 265 7.56 -22.54 -5.84
CA ARG A 265 8.51 -21.41 -5.70
C ARG A 265 9.68 -21.76 -4.80
N SER A 266 9.40 -22.01 -3.55
CA SER A 266 10.42 -22.12 -2.50
C SER A 266 10.91 -23.57 -2.33
N PRO A 267 12.17 -23.77 -1.92
CA PRO A 267 12.75 -25.08 -1.58
C PRO A 267 12.08 -25.73 -0.37
N ALA A 268 12.24 -27.04 -0.23
CA ALA A 268 11.56 -27.84 0.79
C ALA A 268 11.86 -27.37 2.22
N ASN A 269 13.12 -27.12 2.57
CA ASN A 269 13.51 -26.65 3.91
C ASN A 269 12.91 -25.25 4.24
N ILE A 270 12.78 -24.35 3.27
CA ILE A 270 12.14 -23.05 3.47
C ILE A 270 10.63 -23.23 3.68
N ILE A 271 9.99 -24.13 2.94
CA ILE A 271 8.56 -24.44 3.11
C ILE A 271 8.31 -25.06 4.49
N GLU A 272 9.15 -25.97 4.94
CA GLU A 272 9.05 -26.59 6.28
C GLU A 272 9.20 -25.55 7.39
N MET A 273 10.16 -24.63 7.27
CA MET A 273 10.30 -23.51 8.20
C MET A 273 9.08 -22.59 8.21
N ALA A 274 8.54 -22.26 7.02
CA ALA A 274 7.36 -21.45 6.88
C ALA A 274 6.11 -22.14 7.47
N ASN A 275 5.94 -23.44 7.23
CA ASN A 275 4.87 -24.24 7.84
C ASN A 275 4.97 -24.25 9.36
N SER A 276 6.16 -24.52 9.91
CA SER A 276 6.39 -24.52 11.36
C SER A 276 6.04 -23.17 11.99
N LEU A 277 6.46 -22.06 11.37
CA LEU A 277 6.15 -20.72 11.82
C LEU A 277 4.64 -20.45 11.84
N ILE A 278 3.95 -20.74 10.73
CA ILE A 278 2.54 -20.37 10.58
C ILE A 278 1.59 -21.31 11.36
N GLU A 279 2.04 -22.49 11.74
CA GLU A 279 1.30 -23.42 12.59
C GLU A 279 1.00 -22.82 13.98
N HIS A 280 1.81 -21.88 14.44
CA HIS A 280 1.58 -21.14 15.69
C HIS A 280 0.52 -20.02 15.55
N ALA A 281 -0.02 -19.78 14.35
CA ALA A 281 -1.09 -18.78 14.15
C ALA A 281 -2.41 -19.24 14.77
N VAL A 282 -3.12 -18.28 15.37
CA VAL A 282 -4.44 -18.53 15.99
C VAL A 282 -5.49 -18.79 14.89
N ASP A 283 -6.41 -19.70 15.16
CA ASP A 283 -7.58 -20.03 14.29
C ASP A 283 -7.21 -20.53 12.88
N ARG A 284 -6.05 -21.14 12.73
CA ARG A 284 -5.63 -21.74 11.46
C ARG A 284 -6.25 -23.14 11.30
N ASP A 285 -7.01 -23.31 10.21
CA ASP A 285 -7.64 -24.59 9.84
C ASP A 285 -7.47 -24.85 8.34
N LYS A 286 -6.23 -25.09 7.94
CA LYS A 286 -5.91 -25.47 6.55
C LYS A 286 -4.64 -26.32 6.50
N PRO A 287 -4.48 -27.16 5.44
CA PRO A 287 -3.32 -28.02 5.31
C PRO A 287 -2.02 -27.21 5.12
N ALA A 288 -0.90 -27.82 5.51
CA ALA A 288 0.42 -27.30 5.30
C ALA A 288 0.78 -27.24 3.81
N LEU A 289 1.70 -26.33 3.43
CA LEU A 289 2.27 -26.32 2.10
C LEU A 289 3.11 -27.56 1.85
N VAL A 290 3.05 -28.07 0.62
CA VAL A 290 3.85 -29.21 0.16
C VAL A 290 4.83 -28.73 -0.91
N PRO A 291 6.14 -28.99 -0.80
CA PRO A 291 7.07 -28.63 -1.85
C PRO A 291 6.80 -29.43 -3.13
N LEU A 292 6.88 -28.78 -4.29
CA LEU A 292 6.78 -29.46 -5.59
C LEU A 292 7.93 -30.45 -5.78
N GLU A 293 9.12 -30.08 -5.36
CA GLU A 293 10.35 -30.87 -5.40
C GLU A 293 10.85 -31.11 -3.97
N ALA A 294 10.54 -32.28 -3.42
CA ALA A 294 10.86 -32.61 -2.03
C ALA A 294 12.37 -32.60 -1.71
N ASP A 295 13.22 -32.90 -2.70
CA ASP A 295 14.67 -32.97 -2.54
C ASP A 295 15.36 -31.61 -2.78
N ARG A 296 14.63 -30.58 -3.28
CA ARG A 296 15.21 -29.27 -3.50
C ARG A 296 15.42 -28.55 -2.18
N GLN A 297 16.69 -28.33 -1.83
CA GLN A 297 17.08 -27.59 -0.64
C GLN A 297 17.54 -26.17 -1.01
N GLY A 298 17.15 -25.19 -0.21
CA GLY A 298 17.64 -23.82 -0.30
C GLY A 298 18.84 -23.58 0.60
N ASP A 299 19.64 -22.58 0.25
CA ASP A 299 20.72 -22.07 1.10
C ASP A 299 20.13 -21.15 2.18
N VAL A 300 20.03 -21.66 3.41
CA VAL A 300 19.41 -20.92 4.53
C VAL A 300 20.44 -20.63 5.60
N SER A 301 20.55 -19.38 6.02
CA SER A 301 21.43 -18.96 7.11
C SER A 301 20.68 -18.09 8.14
N ILE A 302 20.95 -18.35 9.42
CA ILE A 302 20.51 -17.50 10.54
C ILE A 302 21.76 -16.89 11.16
N VAL A 303 21.90 -15.56 11.06
CA VAL A 303 23.14 -14.85 11.36
C VAL A 303 22.96 -13.84 12.49
N GLN A 304 23.81 -13.92 13.53
CA GLN A 304 23.85 -12.96 14.61
C GLN A 304 25.11 -12.10 14.55
N TRP A 305 24.93 -10.80 14.51
CA TRP A 305 25.98 -9.78 14.50
C TRP A 305 26.20 -9.19 15.89
N THR A 306 27.36 -8.59 16.12
CA THR A 306 27.68 -7.96 17.40
C THR A 306 26.79 -6.75 17.69
N ASP A 307 26.49 -5.95 16.66
CA ASP A 307 25.68 -4.73 16.73
C ASP A 307 25.09 -4.38 15.35
N VAL A 308 24.26 -3.35 15.30
CA VAL A 308 23.58 -2.90 14.07
C VAL A 308 24.56 -2.45 12.97
N PRO A 309 25.63 -1.67 13.26
CA PRO A 309 26.64 -1.37 12.23
C PRO A 309 27.27 -2.62 11.61
N SER A 310 27.67 -3.58 12.43
CA SER A 310 28.26 -4.85 11.97
C SER A 310 27.26 -5.67 11.14
N GLU A 311 25.97 -5.63 11.47
CA GLU A 311 24.91 -6.27 10.69
C GLU A 311 24.82 -5.65 9.30
N ILE A 312 24.76 -4.32 9.21
CA ILE A 312 24.71 -3.59 7.93
C ILE A 312 25.94 -3.91 7.07
N ASP A 313 27.13 -3.75 7.63
CA ASP A 313 28.39 -3.95 6.89
C ASP A 313 28.53 -5.41 6.42
N GLY A 314 28.09 -6.36 7.24
CA GLY A 314 28.13 -7.78 6.91
C GLY A 314 27.13 -8.18 5.82
N ILE A 315 25.89 -7.66 5.87
CA ILE A 315 24.90 -7.90 4.81
C ILE A 315 25.33 -7.27 3.50
N VAL A 316 25.87 -6.05 3.52
CA VAL A 316 26.44 -5.40 2.33
C VAL A 316 27.58 -6.22 1.74
N SER A 317 28.49 -6.72 2.58
CA SER A 317 29.59 -7.58 2.12
C SER A 317 29.08 -8.88 1.49
N ALA A 318 28.02 -9.49 2.06
CA ALA A 318 27.44 -10.71 1.51
C ALA A 318 26.76 -10.45 0.15
N ILE A 319 26.05 -9.35 0.01
CA ILE A 319 25.42 -8.95 -1.26
C ILE A 319 26.49 -8.64 -2.32
N ALA A 320 27.56 -7.93 -1.95
CA ALA A 320 28.67 -7.65 -2.85
C ALA A 320 29.37 -8.95 -3.32
N ASP A 321 29.47 -9.96 -2.44
CA ASP A 321 29.98 -11.27 -2.78
C ASP A 321 29.04 -12.04 -3.72
N ASP A 322 27.73 -11.98 -3.49
CA ASP A 322 26.72 -12.59 -4.37
C ASP A 322 26.79 -12.01 -5.78
N VAL A 323 26.83 -10.68 -5.90
CA VAL A 323 26.89 -10.01 -7.20
C VAL A 323 28.25 -10.21 -7.88
N GLY A 324 29.36 -10.05 -7.14
CA GLY A 324 30.70 -10.05 -7.72
C GLY A 324 31.27 -11.43 -8.01
N ARG A 325 31.11 -12.40 -7.08
CA ARG A 325 31.74 -13.72 -7.20
C ARG A 325 30.75 -14.83 -7.59
N ARG A 326 29.51 -14.72 -7.15
CA ARG A 326 28.48 -15.75 -7.40
C ARG A 326 27.61 -15.43 -8.59
N GLU A 327 27.88 -14.30 -9.26
CA GLU A 327 27.18 -13.85 -10.48
C GLU A 327 25.66 -13.79 -10.32
N VAL A 328 25.20 -13.44 -9.09
CA VAL A 328 23.76 -13.21 -8.85
C VAL A 328 23.39 -11.85 -9.39
N GLU A 329 22.40 -11.80 -10.26
CA GLU A 329 21.90 -10.51 -10.78
C GLU A 329 21.35 -9.63 -9.65
N PRO A 330 21.68 -8.32 -9.61
CA PRO A 330 21.18 -7.42 -8.57
C PRO A 330 19.65 -7.45 -8.42
N GLY A 331 18.92 -7.61 -9.52
CA GLY A 331 17.47 -7.72 -9.53
C GLY A 331 16.91 -8.96 -8.85
N ASP A 332 17.71 -9.99 -8.69
CA ASP A 332 17.38 -11.23 -7.99
C ASP A 332 17.59 -11.17 -6.47
N ILE A 333 17.99 -10.01 -5.94
CA ILE A 333 18.26 -9.79 -4.52
C ILE A 333 17.19 -8.89 -3.90
N LEU A 334 16.62 -9.34 -2.77
CA LEU A 334 15.61 -8.63 -2.01
C LEU A 334 16.06 -8.48 -0.55
N VAL A 335 16.18 -7.24 -0.08
CA VAL A 335 16.51 -6.90 1.30
C VAL A 335 15.27 -6.39 2.02
N LEU A 336 14.86 -7.09 3.06
CA LEU A 336 13.64 -6.85 3.81
C LEU A 336 13.95 -6.42 5.25
N THR A 337 13.44 -5.27 5.67
CA THR A 337 13.55 -4.83 7.06
C THR A 337 12.38 -3.91 7.43
N ASN A 338 11.87 -4.01 8.65
CA ASN A 338 10.87 -3.08 9.18
C ASN A 338 11.47 -1.80 9.76
N TRP A 339 12.79 -1.65 9.66
CA TRP A 339 13.47 -0.44 10.13
C TRP A 339 14.09 0.34 8.97
N ARG A 340 13.38 1.36 8.48
CA ARG A 340 13.81 2.23 7.38
C ARG A 340 15.29 2.63 7.47
N ARG A 341 15.77 3.06 8.66
CA ARG A 341 17.16 3.51 8.84
C ARG A 341 18.20 2.43 8.54
N ILE A 342 17.91 1.14 8.83
CA ILE A 342 18.79 0.03 8.42
C ILE A 342 18.76 -0.09 6.90
N GLY A 343 17.57 -0.12 6.31
CA GLY A 343 17.40 -0.25 4.86
C GLY A 343 18.12 0.86 4.09
N GLU A 344 17.94 2.13 4.49
CA GLU A 344 18.62 3.26 3.85
C GLU A 344 20.15 3.22 3.97
N ARG A 345 20.64 2.74 5.12
CA ARG A 345 22.11 2.56 5.30
C ARG A 345 22.66 1.43 4.44
N ILE A 346 21.92 0.33 4.28
CA ILE A 346 22.29 -0.75 3.36
C ILE A 346 22.29 -0.20 1.93
N ARG A 347 21.24 0.52 1.51
CA ARG A 347 21.18 1.16 0.19
C ARG A 347 22.40 2.04 -0.05
N ALA A 348 22.67 3.00 0.84
CA ALA A 348 23.80 3.92 0.68
C ALA A 348 25.15 3.18 0.56
N ARG A 349 25.36 2.10 1.33
CA ARG A 349 26.60 1.33 1.28
C ARG A 349 26.73 0.48 0.02
N LEU A 350 25.63 -0.01 -0.55
CA LEU A 350 25.63 -0.71 -1.83
C LEU A 350 25.90 0.27 -2.99
N ASP A 351 25.34 1.47 -2.91
CA ASP A 351 25.58 2.57 -3.84
C ASP A 351 27.08 3.00 -3.82
N ASP A 352 27.69 3.12 -2.62
CA ASP A 352 29.12 3.38 -2.44
C ASP A 352 30.02 2.30 -3.11
N LEU A 353 29.48 1.12 -3.38
CA LEU A 353 30.16 -0.01 -4.03
C LEU A 353 29.80 -0.15 -5.52
N ASP A 354 29.13 0.84 -6.11
CA ASP A 354 28.62 0.81 -7.48
C ASP A 354 27.68 -0.38 -7.78
N ILE A 355 27.00 -0.94 -6.75
CA ILE A 355 26.00 -1.97 -6.93
C ILE A 355 24.63 -1.29 -7.13
N PRO A 356 23.97 -1.52 -8.28
CA PRO A 356 22.67 -0.92 -8.54
C PRO A 356 21.66 -1.29 -7.43
N VAL A 357 21.10 -0.30 -6.76
CA VAL A 357 20.18 -0.50 -5.63
C VAL A 357 19.10 0.57 -5.60
N ARG A 358 17.87 0.16 -5.26
CA ARG A 358 16.76 1.09 -5.03
C ARG A 358 16.07 0.78 -3.70
N SER A 359 15.81 1.84 -2.93
CA SER A 359 15.01 1.77 -1.70
C SER A 359 13.56 2.11 -2.00
N TYR A 360 12.66 1.33 -1.42
CA TYR A 360 11.22 1.53 -1.45
C TYR A 360 10.66 1.95 -0.08
N PHE A 361 11.51 2.43 0.82
CA PHE A 361 11.05 3.18 1.98
C PHE A 361 10.62 4.54 1.48
N THR A 362 9.33 4.77 1.38
CA THR A 362 8.74 6.04 0.93
C THR A 362 9.37 7.18 1.71
N GLU A 363 10.17 8.02 1.08
CA GLU A 363 10.27 9.40 1.51
C GLU A 363 8.89 9.99 1.31
N GLU A 364 8.44 10.80 2.26
CA GLU A 364 7.26 11.61 2.02
C GLU A 364 7.67 12.62 0.94
N GLU A 365 7.56 12.25 -0.33
CA GLU A 365 7.93 13.09 -1.49
C GLU A 365 7.21 14.43 -1.48
N LEU A 366 6.12 14.51 -0.70
CA LEU A 366 5.39 15.72 -0.38
C LEU A 366 5.61 16.16 1.07
N ALA A 367 6.75 15.80 1.70
CA ALA A 367 7.13 16.31 3.02
C ALA A 367 7.54 17.78 2.96
N SER A 368 8.22 18.21 1.89
CA SER A 368 8.63 19.59 1.68
C SER A 368 7.46 20.48 1.26
N ASP A 369 7.53 21.76 1.60
CA ASP A 369 6.56 22.75 1.11
C ASP A 369 6.69 22.96 -0.40
N ASP A 370 7.90 22.81 -0.97
CA ASP A 370 8.17 22.97 -2.41
C ASP A 370 7.48 21.87 -3.23
N GLY A 371 7.55 20.60 -2.79
CA GLY A 371 6.85 19.50 -3.44
C GLY A 371 5.32 19.66 -3.38
N ARG A 372 4.79 20.11 -2.23
CA ARG A 372 3.36 20.40 -2.06
C ARG A 372 2.92 21.57 -2.95
N GLU A 373 3.74 22.61 -3.07
CA GLU A 373 3.48 23.75 -3.95
C GLU A 373 3.44 23.33 -5.40
N ALA A 374 4.45 22.58 -5.87
CA ALA A 374 4.55 22.12 -7.26
C ALA A 374 3.31 21.29 -7.66
N VAL A 375 2.93 20.29 -6.85
CA VAL A 375 1.76 19.45 -7.12
C VAL A 375 0.46 20.25 -7.05
N ALA A 376 0.31 21.18 -6.09
CA ALA A 376 -0.88 22.02 -5.98
C ALA A 376 -1.02 22.97 -7.17
N LEU A 377 0.08 23.57 -7.65
CA LEU A 377 0.09 24.41 -8.86
C LEU A 377 -0.26 23.60 -10.11
N LEU A 378 0.33 22.40 -10.28
CA LEU A 378 0.03 21.52 -11.42
C LEU A 378 -1.47 21.14 -11.44
N ARG A 379 -2.04 20.80 -10.27
CA ARG A 379 -3.48 20.55 -10.14
C ARG A 379 -4.35 21.74 -10.58
N LEU A 380 -3.95 22.96 -10.20
CA LEU A 380 -4.66 24.16 -10.60
C LEU A 380 -4.46 24.52 -12.07
N VAL A 381 -3.30 24.18 -12.66
CA VAL A 381 -3.09 24.28 -14.12
C VAL A 381 -4.09 23.38 -14.85
N VAL A 382 -4.24 22.13 -14.40
CA VAL A 382 -5.18 21.14 -14.97
C VAL A 382 -6.63 21.54 -14.68
N LYS A 383 -6.94 21.93 -13.44
CA LYS A 383 -8.31 22.24 -13.00
C LYS A 383 -8.33 23.50 -12.13
N ALA A 384 -8.73 24.62 -12.73
CA ALA A 384 -8.72 25.95 -12.11
C ALA A 384 -9.50 26.06 -10.78
N ASN A 385 -10.48 25.20 -10.58
CA ASN A 385 -11.35 25.19 -9.41
C ASN A 385 -11.10 24.02 -8.45
N ASP A 386 -9.86 23.50 -8.42
CA ASP A 386 -9.44 22.50 -7.41
C ASP A 386 -9.28 23.19 -6.05
N LEU A 387 -10.35 23.17 -5.24
CA LEU A 387 -10.39 23.82 -3.94
C LEU A 387 -9.36 23.25 -2.94
N PRO A 388 -9.15 21.91 -2.84
CA PRO A 388 -8.08 21.36 -2.01
C PRO A 388 -6.69 21.87 -2.40
N ALA A 389 -6.36 21.90 -3.69
CA ALA A 389 -5.06 22.39 -4.16
C ALA A 389 -4.85 23.88 -3.82
N MET A 390 -5.86 24.73 -4.04
CA MET A 390 -5.79 26.12 -3.61
C MET A 390 -5.66 26.23 -2.10
N ARG A 391 -6.36 25.37 -1.32
CA ARG A 391 -6.24 25.34 0.15
C ARG A 391 -4.81 25.05 0.61
N VAL A 392 -4.08 24.18 -0.11
CA VAL A 392 -2.65 23.93 0.15
C VAL A 392 -1.88 25.23 -0.03
N LEU A 393 -1.96 25.90 -1.18
CA LEU A 393 -1.22 27.14 -1.46
C LEU A 393 -1.50 28.26 -0.45
N LEU A 394 -2.76 28.39 -0.02
CA LEU A 394 -3.14 29.34 1.01
C LEU A 394 -2.51 29.03 2.38
N GLY A 395 -2.19 27.77 2.65
CA GLY A 395 -1.63 27.29 3.92
C GLY A 395 -0.12 27.24 4.01
N LEU A 396 0.60 27.17 2.89
CA LEU A 396 2.05 26.97 2.84
C LEU A 396 2.85 27.98 3.67
N GLY A 397 4.00 27.52 4.19
CA GLY A 397 4.96 28.34 4.95
C GLY A 397 4.48 28.74 6.35
N GLU A 398 3.45 28.07 6.89
CA GLU A 398 2.99 28.29 8.26
C GLU A 398 2.49 26.99 8.89
N ALA A 399 3.02 26.63 10.04
CA ALA A 399 2.68 25.39 10.75
C ALA A 399 1.18 25.24 11.07
N SER A 400 0.46 26.35 11.29
CA SER A 400 -1.00 26.34 11.48
C SER A 400 -1.78 26.12 10.18
N GLY A 401 -1.13 26.23 9.02
CA GLY A 401 -1.76 26.25 7.71
C GLY A 401 -2.76 27.40 7.55
N ARG A 402 -2.64 28.47 8.34
CA ARG A 402 -3.57 29.62 8.41
C ARG A 402 -5.03 29.22 8.65
N SER A 403 -5.27 28.08 9.32
CA SER A 403 -6.62 27.53 9.50
C SER A 403 -7.60 28.46 10.19
N GLY A 404 -7.12 29.33 11.12
CA GLY A 404 -7.99 30.34 11.73
C GLY A 404 -8.54 31.38 10.74
N ALA A 405 -7.72 31.84 9.79
CA ALA A 405 -8.17 32.73 8.73
C ALA A 405 -9.05 31.99 7.72
N TYR A 406 -8.69 30.75 7.38
CA TYR A 406 -9.44 29.94 6.43
C TYR A 406 -10.84 29.57 6.96
N ARG A 407 -10.99 29.23 8.23
CA ARG A 407 -12.30 29.00 8.87
C ARG A 407 -13.22 30.23 8.79
N ARG A 408 -12.67 31.45 8.94
CA ARG A 408 -13.48 32.68 8.74
C ARG A 408 -13.94 32.81 7.29
N LEU A 409 -13.08 32.48 6.33
CA LEU A 409 -13.47 32.45 4.91
C LEU A 409 -14.57 31.40 4.68
N LEU A 410 -14.39 30.17 5.18
CA LEU A 410 -15.39 29.10 5.05
C LEU A 410 -16.75 29.49 5.67
N SER A 411 -16.75 30.03 6.90
CA SER A 411 -17.99 30.47 7.55
C SER A 411 -18.71 31.50 6.71
N HIS A 412 -17.99 32.52 6.23
CA HIS A 412 -18.58 33.54 5.36
C HIS A 412 -19.16 32.95 4.07
N CYS A 413 -18.43 32.04 3.44
CA CYS A 413 -18.85 31.38 2.20
C CYS A 413 -20.09 30.49 2.41
N LEU A 414 -20.16 29.76 3.52
CA LEU A 414 -21.34 28.98 3.88
C LEU A 414 -22.58 29.86 4.14
N ASP A 415 -22.41 30.96 4.87
CA ASP A 415 -23.49 31.88 5.20
C ASP A 415 -24.02 32.64 3.98
N SER A 416 -23.14 32.90 2.99
CA SER A 416 -23.45 33.65 1.79
C SER A 416 -23.67 32.79 0.53
N SER A 417 -23.57 31.47 0.65
CA SER A 417 -23.62 30.50 -0.48
C SER A 417 -22.62 30.82 -1.60
N LEU A 418 -21.43 31.33 -1.21
CA LEU A 418 -20.34 31.64 -2.13
C LEU A 418 -19.31 30.49 -2.14
N ASP A 419 -18.65 30.31 -3.29
CA ASP A 419 -17.44 29.49 -3.39
C ASP A 419 -16.23 30.26 -2.84
N PRO A 420 -15.26 29.63 -2.12
CA PRO A 420 -14.09 30.32 -1.58
C PRO A 420 -13.23 31.02 -2.64
N LEU A 421 -13.08 30.43 -3.82
CA LEU A 421 -12.33 31.04 -4.91
C LEU A 421 -13.04 32.27 -5.44
N ASP A 422 -14.39 32.24 -5.55
CA ASP A 422 -15.17 33.40 -5.96
C ASP A 422 -15.09 34.51 -4.91
N ALA A 423 -15.14 34.19 -3.63
CA ALA A 423 -14.95 35.16 -2.56
C ALA A 423 -13.56 35.83 -2.64
N LEU A 424 -12.51 35.05 -2.80
CA LEU A 424 -11.13 35.57 -2.92
C LEU A 424 -10.94 36.37 -4.21
N ARG A 425 -11.49 35.90 -5.33
CA ARG A 425 -11.46 36.63 -6.63
C ARG A 425 -12.14 38.00 -6.56
N ARG A 426 -13.32 38.07 -5.95
CA ARG A 426 -14.06 39.34 -5.74
C ARG A 426 -13.27 40.29 -4.84
N MET A 427 -12.63 39.76 -3.77
CA MET A 427 -11.78 40.57 -2.90
C MET A 427 -10.51 41.06 -3.63
N ALA A 428 -9.88 40.25 -4.46
CA ALA A 428 -8.74 40.63 -5.30
C ALA A 428 -9.12 41.72 -6.34
N ALA A 429 -10.36 41.69 -6.81
CA ALA A 429 -10.91 42.75 -7.66
C ALA A 429 -11.30 44.03 -6.89
N GLY A 430 -11.00 44.10 -5.57
CA GLY A 430 -11.24 45.27 -4.74
C GLY A 430 -12.63 45.32 -4.05
N GLU A 431 -13.44 44.26 -4.18
CA GLU A 431 -14.75 44.20 -3.49
C GLU A 431 -14.55 43.96 -1.99
N ARG A 432 -15.30 44.65 -1.17
CA ARG A 432 -15.31 44.47 0.29
C ARG A 432 -16.46 43.55 0.67
N LEU A 433 -16.12 42.31 1.04
CA LEU A 433 -17.10 41.37 1.59
C LEU A 433 -17.35 41.69 3.07
N ALA A 434 -18.60 41.93 3.44
CA ALA A 434 -18.98 42.38 4.77
C ALA A 434 -18.56 41.35 5.85
N GLY A 435 -17.86 41.81 6.89
CA GLY A 435 -17.39 40.95 7.98
C GLY A 435 -16.17 40.08 7.69
N LEU A 436 -15.72 39.94 6.44
CA LEU A 436 -14.59 39.09 6.08
C LEU A 436 -13.30 39.90 6.01
N LYS A 437 -12.33 39.54 6.87
CA LYS A 437 -10.97 40.10 6.91
C LYS A 437 -9.95 38.94 6.89
N VAL A 438 -9.36 38.67 5.72
CA VAL A 438 -8.41 37.58 5.47
C VAL A 438 -7.22 38.04 4.59
N PRO A 439 -6.50 39.14 4.96
CA PRO A 439 -5.49 39.73 4.09
C PRO A 439 -4.37 38.76 3.71
N ALA A 440 -3.91 37.93 4.63
CA ALA A 440 -2.87 36.95 4.37
C ALA A 440 -3.30 35.85 3.41
N LEU A 441 -4.59 35.48 3.38
CA LEU A 441 -5.11 34.54 2.38
C LEU A 441 -5.26 35.21 1.02
N LEU A 442 -5.68 36.48 1.01
CA LEU A 442 -5.86 37.24 -0.24
C LEU A 442 -4.50 37.41 -0.96
N GLU A 443 -3.46 37.87 -0.24
CA GLU A 443 -2.11 37.99 -0.80
C GLU A 443 -1.60 36.68 -1.41
N ARG A 444 -1.82 35.56 -0.72
CA ARG A 444 -1.44 34.25 -1.22
C ARG A 444 -2.27 33.78 -2.41
N TYR A 445 -3.55 34.07 -2.40
CA TYR A 445 -4.44 33.81 -3.53
C TYR A 445 -3.96 34.55 -4.78
N GLU A 446 -3.70 35.88 -4.68
CA GLU A 446 -3.22 36.69 -5.81
C GLU A 446 -1.89 36.17 -6.37
N ARG A 447 -0.95 35.76 -5.48
CA ARG A 447 0.33 35.15 -5.89
C ARG A 447 0.11 33.80 -6.61
N ALA A 448 -0.72 32.94 -6.06
CA ALA A 448 -1.04 31.64 -6.64
C ALA A 448 -1.74 31.78 -8.00
N GLU A 449 -2.73 32.67 -8.10
CA GLU A 449 -3.45 32.92 -9.34
C GLU A 449 -2.52 33.44 -10.44
N ASN A 450 -1.67 34.43 -10.15
CA ASN A 450 -0.68 34.94 -11.10
C ASN A 450 0.28 33.83 -11.57
N ARG A 451 0.72 32.96 -10.65
CA ARG A 451 1.61 31.83 -10.97
C ARG A 451 0.91 30.81 -11.88
N VAL A 452 -0.32 30.43 -11.57
CA VAL A 452 -1.13 29.50 -12.38
C VAL A 452 -1.40 30.07 -13.78
N GLN A 453 -1.73 31.37 -13.89
CA GLN A 453 -1.94 32.02 -15.18
C GLN A 453 -0.67 31.98 -16.03
N HIS A 454 0.49 32.25 -15.44
CA HIS A 454 1.76 32.13 -16.14
C HIS A 454 2.03 30.69 -16.59
N LEU A 455 1.94 29.70 -15.68
CA LEU A 455 2.21 28.29 -15.97
C LEU A 455 1.34 27.74 -17.10
N ARG A 456 0.10 28.22 -17.24
CA ARG A 456 -0.81 27.84 -18.33
C ARG A 456 -0.38 28.34 -19.71
N THR A 457 0.53 29.29 -19.79
CA THR A 457 1.06 29.77 -21.08
C THR A 457 2.20 28.91 -21.59
N LEU A 458 2.75 28.00 -20.77
CA LEU A 458 3.89 27.17 -21.10
C LEU A 458 3.45 25.89 -21.83
N ASP A 459 4.29 25.38 -22.70
CA ASP A 459 4.19 24.01 -23.20
C ASP A 459 4.59 23.01 -22.10
N LEU A 460 4.32 21.74 -22.32
CA LEU A 460 4.45 20.72 -21.30
C LEU A 460 5.88 20.55 -20.77
N PRO A 461 6.95 20.50 -21.60
CA PRO A 461 8.33 20.45 -21.10
C PRO A 461 8.72 21.67 -20.25
N ASN A 462 8.40 22.88 -20.73
CA ASN A 462 8.71 24.11 -19.99
C ASN A 462 7.88 24.22 -18.69
N LEU A 463 6.65 23.69 -18.67
CA LEU A 463 5.84 23.60 -17.45
C LEU A 463 6.52 22.70 -16.40
N VAL A 464 7.04 21.54 -16.80
CA VAL A 464 7.76 20.63 -15.91
C VAL A 464 9.06 21.27 -15.42
N ASP A 465 9.83 21.91 -16.28
CA ASP A 465 11.08 22.57 -15.90
C ASP A 465 10.87 23.70 -14.90
N GLU A 466 9.79 24.45 -15.03
CA GLU A 466 9.49 25.56 -14.15
C GLU A 466 8.85 25.14 -12.81
N LEU A 467 8.06 24.07 -12.79
CA LEU A 467 7.48 23.52 -11.57
C LEU A 467 8.46 22.69 -10.76
N LEU A 468 9.36 21.99 -11.44
CA LEU A 468 10.30 21.02 -10.89
C LEU A 468 11.72 21.33 -11.38
N PRO A 469 12.33 22.45 -10.92
CA PRO A 469 13.62 22.90 -11.42
C PRO A 469 14.73 21.86 -11.16
N PRO A 470 15.70 21.72 -12.10
CA PRO A 470 16.76 20.70 -12.01
C PRO A 470 17.70 20.88 -10.82
N ASP A 471 17.80 22.09 -10.29
CA ASP A 471 18.72 22.44 -9.20
C ASP A 471 18.16 22.16 -7.81
N SER A 472 16.95 21.62 -7.71
CA SER A 472 16.28 21.34 -6.44
C SER A 472 16.42 19.86 -6.08
N ASP A 473 17.25 19.56 -5.08
CA ASP A 473 17.40 18.20 -4.53
C ASP A 473 16.07 17.67 -3.97
N ASP A 474 15.26 18.53 -3.34
CA ASP A 474 13.96 18.19 -2.75
C ASP A 474 12.90 17.80 -3.80
N LEU A 475 13.07 18.20 -5.05
CA LEU A 475 12.15 17.94 -6.16
C LEU A 475 12.70 16.93 -7.17
N ALA A 476 13.95 16.44 -6.98
CA ALA A 476 14.64 15.60 -7.96
C ALA A 476 13.84 14.34 -8.35
N ASN A 477 13.22 13.70 -7.38
CA ASN A 477 12.42 12.49 -7.61
C ASN A 477 11.10 12.80 -8.36
N LEU A 478 10.36 13.85 -7.94
CA LEU A 478 9.16 14.30 -8.66
C LEU A 478 9.49 14.71 -10.09
N ARG A 479 10.64 15.36 -10.29
CA ARG A 479 11.14 15.72 -11.62
C ARG A 479 11.43 14.48 -12.45
N GLY A 480 12.08 13.47 -11.89
CA GLY A 480 12.34 12.21 -12.60
C GLY A 480 11.04 11.58 -13.12
N ILE A 481 10.03 11.45 -12.25
CA ILE A 481 8.71 10.93 -12.62
C ILE A 481 8.06 11.77 -13.74
N ALA A 482 8.11 13.09 -13.61
CA ALA A 482 7.53 14.00 -14.62
C ALA A 482 8.24 13.90 -15.97
N LEU A 483 9.58 13.76 -15.98
CA LEU A 483 10.36 13.60 -17.22
C LEU A 483 10.07 12.26 -17.90
N ASP A 484 9.98 11.17 -17.13
CA ASP A 484 9.60 9.85 -17.67
C ASP A 484 8.18 9.90 -18.27
N SER A 485 7.25 10.62 -17.62
CA SER A 485 5.89 10.82 -18.12
C SER A 485 5.88 11.57 -19.46
N LEU A 486 6.76 12.55 -19.68
CA LEU A 486 6.80 13.35 -20.92
C LEU A 486 7.02 12.51 -22.19
N GLU A 487 7.54 11.30 -22.10
CA GLU A 487 7.70 10.41 -23.26
C GLU A 487 6.36 10.00 -23.90
N ALA A 488 5.28 9.94 -23.09
CA ALA A 488 3.96 9.49 -23.52
C ALA A 488 2.84 10.51 -23.25
N ALA A 489 3.07 11.53 -22.41
CA ALA A 489 2.07 12.49 -22.01
C ALA A 489 1.67 13.43 -23.15
N GLU A 490 0.37 13.58 -23.37
CA GLU A 490 -0.19 14.54 -24.35
C GLU A 490 -0.61 15.87 -23.67
N ALA A 491 -0.87 15.83 -22.35
CA ALA A 491 -1.37 16.96 -21.58
C ALA A 491 -0.84 16.98 -20.14
N ALA A 492 -0.96 18.14 -19.48
CA ALA A 492 -0.56 18.30 -18.08
C ALA A 492 -1.31 17.36 -17.10
N VAL A 493 -2.49 16.87 -17.46
CA VAL A 493 -3.23 15.89 -16.67
C VAL A 493 -2.50 14.55 -16.61
N ASP A 494 -1.86 14.12 -17.68
CA ASP A 494 -1.14 12.84 -17.74
C ASP A 494 0.06 12.89 -16.78
N VAL A 495 0.85 13.96 -16.81
CA VAL A 495 1.97 14.19 -15.88
C VAL A 495 1.48 14.25 -14.43
N LEU A 496 0.34 14.90 -14.17
CA LEU A 496 -0.26 14.96 -12.84
C LEU A 496 -0.67 13.57 -12.34
N ASP A 497 -1.31 12.77 -13.18
CA ASP A 497 -1.78 11.44 -12.82
C ASP A 497 -0.61 10.50 -12.54
N ASP A 498 0.48 10.58 -13.30
CA ASP A 498 1.70 9.82 -13.07
C ASP A 498 2.39 10.22 -11.76
N ILE A 499 2.55 11.53 -11.50
CA ILE A 499 3.08 12.03 -10.23
C ILE A 499 2.20 11.56 -9.05
N VAL A 500 0.89 11.74 -9.13
CA VAL A 500 -0.03 11.33 -8.06
C VAL A 500 0.00 9.81 -7.87
N SER A 501 0.10 9.04 -8.94
CA SER A 501 0.24 7.59 -8.87
C SER A 501 1.51 7.19 -8.14
N ALA A 502 2.64 7.72 -8.53
CA ALA A 502 3.95 7.42 -7.94
C ALA A 502 4.04 7.84 -6.46
N VAL A 503 3.52 9.04 -6.11
CA VAL A 503 3.52 9.54 -4.72
C VAL A 503 2.57 8.76 -3.82
N THR A 504 1.48 8.21 -4.35
CA THR A 504 0.51 7.46 -3.54
C THR A 504 0.84 5.99 -3.39
N GLN A 505 1.57 5.40 -4.33
CA GLN A 505 2.00 3.99 -4.28
C GLN A 505 3.29 3.82 -5.08
N ASP A 506 4.37 3.39 -4.42
CA ASP A 506 5.60 2.98 -5.11
C ASP A 506 5.34 1.68 -5.88
N ASP A 507 5.43 1.71 -7.18
CA ASP A 507 5.40 0.52 -8.00
C ASP A 507 6.76 -0.20 -7.90
N VAL A 508 6.74 -1.43 -7.38
CA VAL A 508 7.93 -2.27 -7.27
C VAL A 508 7.98 -3.21 -8.48
N PRO A 509 8.94 -3.04 -9.39
CA PRO A 509 9.03 -3.90 -10.57
C PRO A 509 9.33 -5.36 -10.16
N GLN A 510 8.75 -6.30 -10.93
CA GLN A 510 8.96 -7.74 -10.70
C GLN A 510 10.37 -8.18 -11.07
N ASN A 511 10.92 -7.69 -12.18
CA ASN A 511 12.23 -8.06 -12.73
C ASN A 511 13.12 -6.82 -12.94
N PRO A 512 13.58 -6.15 -11.88
CA PRO A 512 14.47 -5.01 -12.00
C PRO A 512 15.92 -5.45 -12.28
N ASN A 513 16.76 -4.50 -12.66
CA ASN A 513 18.21 -4.68 -12.78
C ASN A 513 18.99 -4.16 -11.56
N PHE A 514 18.36 -4.03 -10.40
CA PHE A 514 18.93 -3.47 -9.18
C PHE A 514 18.42 -4.21 -7.93
N VAL A 515 19.21 -4.18 -6.85
CA VAL A 515 18.83 -4.70 -5.53
C VAL A 515 17.65 -3.90 -4.97
N ARG A 516 16.62 -4.60 -4.51
CA ARG A 516 15.44 -3.99 -3.90
C ARG A 516 15.53 -3.97 -2.38
N VAL A 517 15.47 -2.80 -1.77
CA VAL A 517 15.46 -2.63 -0.29
C VAL A 517 14.11 -2.07 0.13
N MET A 518 13.37 -2.81 0.99
CA MET A 518 12.01 -2.43 1.36
C MET A 518 11.54 -3.00 2.70
N SER A 519 10.34 -2.58 3.14
CA SER A 519 9.67 -3.20 4.28
C SER A 519 9.14 -4.60 3.91
N LEU A 520 8.94 -5.44 4.93
CA LEU A 520 8.37 -6.77 4.72
C LEU A 520 6.98 -6.70 4.07
N HIS A 521 6.17 -5.67 4.38
CA HIS A 521 4.85 -5.47 3.79
C HIS A 521 4.91 -5.28 2.27
N LYS A 522 5.87 -4.48 1.79
CA LYS A 522 6.04 -4.22 0.35
C LYS A 522 6.52 -5.42 -0.46
N SER A 523 7.04 -6.46 0.21
CA SER A 523 7.51 -7.69 -0.45
C SER A 523 6.39 -8.63 -0.90
N LYS A 524 5.15 -8.39 -0.46
CA LYS A 524 4.02 -9.26 -0.85
C LYS A 524 3.81 -9.23 -2.36
N GLY A 525 3.63 -10.42 -2.93
CA GLY A 525 3.52 -10.59 -4.39
C GLY A 525 4.87 -10.74 -5.10
N LEU A 526 5.98 -10.28 -4.52
CA LEU A 526 7.31 -10.36 -5.13
C LEU A 526 7.92 -11.76 -5.00
N THR A 527 8.99 -11.97 -5.77
CA THR A 527 9.83 -13.18 -5.74
C THR A 527 11.28 -12.76 -5.98
N ALA A 528 12.23 -13.41 -5.31
CA ALA A 528 13.65 -13.17 -5.52
C ALA A 528 14.46 -14.46 -5.31
N ASN A 529 15.57 -14.61 -6.02
CA ASN A 529 16.47 -15.75 -5.81
C ASN A 529 17.09 -15.72 -4.42
N SER A 530 17.53 -14.53 -3.97
CA SER A 530 18.14 -14.31 -2.66
C SER A 530 17.33 -13.30 -1.84
N VAL A 531 16.92 -13.70 -0.63
CA VAL A 531 16.16 -12.85 0.30
C VAL A 531 16.95 -12.67 1.59
N TYR A 532 17.17 -11.41 1.98
CA TYR A 532 17.81 -11.00 3.21
C TYR A 532 16.78 -10.36 4.14
N VAL A 533 16.43 -11.01 5.26
CA VAL A 533 15.55 -10.46 6.29
C VAL A 533 16.40 -9.87 7.41
N VAL A 534 16.51 -8.55 7.48
CA VAL A 534 17.47 -7.83 8.32
C VAL A 534 16.76 -7.14 9.49
N GLY A 535 17.42 -7.14 10.67
CA GLY A 535 16.89 -6.55 11.88
C GLY A 535 15.84 -7.42 12.56
N SER A 536 16.01 -8.75 12.53
CA SER A 536 15.09 -9.72 13.14
C SER A 536 15.19 -9.74 14.67
N VAL A 537 14.89 -8.61 15.33
CA VAL A 537 14.87 -8.44 16.78
C VAL A 537 13.47 -8.08 17.30
N ALA A 538 13.17 -8.46 18.55
CA ALA A 538 11.88 -8.22 19.19
C ALA A 538 11.64 -6.70 19.35
N GLY A 539 10.53 -6.20 18.81
CA GLY A 539 10.16 -4.78 18.71
C GLY A 539 10.35 -4.19 17.32
N ILE A 540 11.17 -4.83 16.46
CA ILE A 540 11.23 -4.55 15.02
C ILE A 540 10.41 -5.62 14.27
N LEU A 541 10.55 -6.88 14.66
CA LEU A 541 9.79 -8.01 14.15
C LEU A 541 9.41 -8.95 15.30
N PRO A 542 8.14 -8.94 15.79
CA PRO A 542 7.05 -8.02 15.45
C PRO A 542 7.27 -6.59 15.94
N THR A 543 6.63 -5.62 15.28
CA THR A 543 6.50 -4.25 15.76
C THR A 543 5.25 -4.16 16.64
N ILE A 544 5.43 -4.05 17.96
CA ILE A 544 4.33 -3.95 18.92
C ILE A 544 4.38 -2.55 19.56
N THR A 545 3.46 -1.68 19.19
CA THR A 545 3.38 -0.30 19.68
C THR A 545 2.30 -0.12 20.76
N SER A 546 1.31 -1.00 20.81
CA SER A 546 0.21 -0.91 21.77
C SER A 546 0.57 -1.51 23.14
N THR A 547 0.08 -0.89 24.20
CA THR A 547 0.12 -1.42 25.57
C THR A 547 -1.13 -2.24 25.92
N HIS A 548 -2.16 -2.21 25.07
CA HIS A 548 -3.36 -3.03 25.23
C HIS A 548 -3.09 -4.45 24.77
N GLN A 549 -3.40 -5.44 25.60
CA GLN A 549 -3.04 -6.84 25.36
C GLN A 549 -3.62 -7.38 24.05
N ALA A 550 -4.90 -7.16 23.76
CA ALA A 550 -5.54 -7.66 22.55
C ALA A 550 -4.94 -7.06 21.27
N GLU A 551 -4.57 -5.77 21.28
CA GLU A 551 -3.92 -5.12 20.14
C GLU A 551 -2.48 -5.61 19.97
N ALA A 552 -1.77 -5.88 21.06
CA ALA A 552 -0.42 -6.42 21.04
C ALA A 552 -0.41 -7.88 20.51
N GLU A 553 -1.40 -8.69 20.90
CA GLU A 553 -1.60 -10.05 20.38
C GLU A 553 -1.91 -10.02 18.88
N ALA A 554 -2.82 -9.16 18.43
CA ALA A 554 -3.15 -8.98 17.03
C ALA A 554 -1.92 -8.53 16.19
N ALA A 555 -1.11 -7.60 16.71
CA ALA A 555 0.11 -7.16 16.07
C ALA A 555 1.18 -8.27 16.01
N ALA A 556 1.24 -9.15 17.01
CA ALA A 556 2.10 -10.32 16.99
C ALA A 556 1.65 -11.33 15.93
N GLU A 557 0.35 -11.58 15.81
CA GLU A 557 -0.19 -12.47 14.78
C GLU A 557 0.05 -11.93 13.36
N GLU A 558 -0.16 -10.65 13.14
CA GLU A 558 0.17 -10.01 11.85
C GLU A 558 1.67 -10.07 11.57
N GLY A 559 2.52 -9.82 12.57
CA GLY A 559 3.97 -9.94 12.46
C GLY A 559 4.42 -11.36 12.08
N ARG A 560 3.75 -12.42 12.57
CA ARG A 560 4.01 -13.82 12.20
C ARG A 560 3.69 -14.06 10.72
N ARG A 561 2.51 -13.62 10.26
CA ARG A 561 2.13 -13.70 8.84
C ARG A 561 3.08 -12.89 7.95
N LEU A 562 3.52 -11.72 8.43
CA LEU A 562 4.47 -10.88 7.72
C LEU A 562 5.83 -11.58 7.55
N PHE A 563 6.30 -12.29 8.59
CA PHE A 563 7.52 -13.07 8.50
C PHE A 563 7.32 -14.29 7.60
N TYR A 564 6.19 -14.98 7.69
CA TYR A 564 5.81 -16.07 6.77
C TYR A 564 5.83 -15.62 5.30
N VAL A 565 5.25 -14.43 5.01
CA VAL A 565 5.32 -13.82 3.68
C VAL A 565 6.77 -13.61 3.26
N ALA A 566 7.62 -13.04 4.13
CA ALA A 566 9.02 -12.77 3.82
C ALA A 566 9.83 -14.05 3.49
N LEU A 567 9.68 -15.10 4.31
CA LEU A 567 10.35 -16.40 4.07
C LEU A 567 9.98 -16.97 2.70
N THR A 568 8.68 -16.94 2.36
CA THR A 568 8.14 -17.52 1.13
C THR A 568 8.40 -16.68 -0.14
N ARG A 569 9.18 -15.58 -0.03
CA ARG A 569 9.66 -14.83 -1.22
C ARG A 569 10.88 -15.49 -1.84
N ALA A 570 11.64 -16.29 -1.08
CA ALA A 570 12.89 -16.88 -1.50
C ALA A 570 12.69 -18.07 -2.45
N VAL A 571 13.44 -18.05 -3.55
CA VAL A 571 13.49 -19.14 -4.54
C VAL A 571 14.69 -20.05 -4.28
N HIS A 572 15.81 -19.50 -3.80
CA HIS A 572 17.05 -20.27 -3.61
C HIS A 572 17.70 -19.99 -2.26
N SER A 573 17.96 -18.73 -1.92
CA SER A 573 18.72 -18.35 -0.72
C SER A 573 17.88 -17.49 0.23
N LEU A 574 18.00 -17.77 1.53
CA LEU A 574 17.33 -17.02 2.60
C LEU A 574 18.31 -16.75 3.74
N VAL A 575 18.57 -15.48 4.03
CA VAL A 575 19.38 -15.05 5.16
C VAL A 575 18.52 -14.32 6.17
N ILE A 576 18.43 -14.83 7.40
CA ILE A 576 17.74 -14.19 8.52
C ILE A 576 18.80 -13.59 9.44
N SER A 577 18.77 -12.27 9.62
CA SER A 577 19.84 -11.52 10.27
C SER A 577 19.33 -10.75 11.50
N ALA A 578 20.12 -10.77 12.58
CA ALA A 578 19.81 -10.05 13.82
C ALA A 578 21.08 -9.51 14.48
N SER A 579 21.01 -8.32 15.07
CA SER A 579 22.06 -7.72 15.90
C SER A 579 21.90 -8.10 17.38
N ALA A 580 23.00 -8.43 18.07
CA ALA A 580 23.00 -8.76 19.50
C ALA A 580 22.98 -7.53 20.41
N ALA A 581 23.32 -6.34 19.89
CA ALA A 581 23.30 -5.09 20.62
C ALA A 581 22.86 -3.93 19.72
N MET A 582 22.35 -2.87 20.37
CA MET A 582 21.84 -1.68 19.70
C MET A 582 22.09 -0.43 20.57
N ASP A 583 22.12 0.73 19.94
CA ASP A 583 22.09 2.01 20.66
C ASP A 583 20.80 2.15 21.48
N LEU A 584 20.92 2.59 22.74
CA LEU A 584 19.77 2.72 23.66
C LEU A 584 18.72 3.71 23.15
N ALA A 585 19.16 4.81 22.52
CA ALA A 585 18.24 5.80 21.98
C ALA A 585 17.43 5.21 20.80
N ASP A 586 18.09 4.48 19.92
CA ASP A 586 17.43 3.77 18.82
C ASP A 586 16.47 2.68 19.34
N ALA A 587 16.89 1.91 20.35
CA ALA A 587 16.06 0.89 20.98
C ALA A 587 14.77 1.46 21.57
N ASN A 588 14.88 2.57 22.32
CA ASN A 588 13.73 3.24 22.91
C ASN A 588 12.82 3.88 21.86
N ALA A 589 13.38 4.54 20.85
CA ALA A 589 12.62 5.16 19.77
C ALA A 589 11.80 4.15 18.94
N ARG A 590 12.25 2.90 18.92
CA ARG A 590 11.60 1.80 18.16
C ARG A 590 10.80 0.82 18.99
N GLY A 591 10.79 0.97 20.32
CA GLY A 591 10.13 0.01 21.20
C GLY A 591 10.80 -1.38 21.19
N VAL A 592 12.09 -1.44 20.84
CA VAL A 592 12.85 -2.69 20.87
C VAL A 592 12.92 -3.22 22.29
N LYS A 593 12.62 -4.49 22.46
CA LYS A 593 12.71 -5.18 23.75
C LYS A 593 14.17 -5.47 24.09
N TYR A 594 14.59 -5.09 25.28
CA TYR A 594 15.95 -5.35 25.77
C TYR A 594 15.96 -5.59 27.29
N ASP A 595 17.00 -6.24 27.78
CA ASP A 595 17.24 -6.41 29.20
C ASP A 595 17.92 -5.14 29.75
N LYS A 596 17.22 -4.41 30.65
CA LYS A 596 17.72 -3.19 31.29
C LYS A 596 19.03 -3.38 32.06
N SER A 597 19.32 -4.59 32.56
CA SER A 597 20.57 -4.92 33.25
C SER A 597 21.79 -4.90 32.30
N THR A 598 21.53 -4.92 30.98
CA THR A 598 22.57 -4.95 29.94
C THR A 598 22.98 -3.57 29.43
N ILE A 599 22.40 -2.50 29.97
CA ILE A 599 22.78 -1.13 29.58
C ILE A 599 24.26 -0.90 29.89
N ARG A 600 25.04 -0.55 28.89
CA ARG A 600 26.48 -0.28 28.99
C ARG A 600 26.79 1.05 28.29
N ARG A 601 27.70 1.80 28.88
CA ARG A 601 28.26 2.99 28.24
C ARG A 601 29.36 2.58 27.26
N SER A 602 29.28 3.07 26.03
CA SER A 602 30.28 2.90 24.98
C SER A 602 30.63 4.27 24.39
N GLY A 603 31.73 4.85 24.86
CA GLY A 603 32.07 6.26 24.56
C GLY A 603 31.00 7.22 25.09
N ASP A 604 30.44 8.05 24.21
CA ASP A 604 29.36 9.01 24.52
C ASP A 604 27.95 8.42 24.36
N ARG A 605 27.81 7.16 23.97
CA ARG A 605 26.53 6.49 23.75
C ARG A 605 26.31 5.38 24.78
N PHE A 606 25.05 5.01 24.92
CA PHE A 606 24.66 3.83 25.68
C PHE A 606 24.16 2.75 24.72
N THR A 607 24.60 1.52 24.93
CA THR A 607 24.16 0.34 24.19
C THR A 607 23.42 -0.63 25.09
N VAL A 608 22.54 -1.42 24.50
CA VAL A 608 21.76 -2.46 25.16
C VAL A 608 21.83 -3.75 24.36
N ARG A 609 21.71 -4.89 25.05
CA ARG A 609 21.50 -6.18 24.37
C ARG A 609 20.08 -6.31 23.91
N THR A 610 19.93 -6.64 22.63
CA THR A 610 18.64 -6.94 22.01
C THR A 610 18.19 -8.36 22.33
N ILE A 611 16.90 -8.61 22.14
CA ILE A 611 16.30 -9.94 22.16
C ILE A 611 15.97 -10.27 20.70
N THR A 612 16.38 -11.42 20.21
CA THR A 612 16.03 -11.88 18.87
C THR A 612 14.51 -12.00 18.70
N SER A 613 14.04 -11.88 17.48
CA SER A 613 12.62 -12.10 17.16
C SER A 613 12.14 -13.46 17.69
N PRO A 614 10.98 -13.52 18.39
CA PRO A 614 10.43 -14.78 18.88
C PRO A 614 10.15 -15.77 17.75
N TYR A 615 9.88 -15.30 16.55
CA TYR A 615 9.57 -16.13 15.39
C TYR A 615 10.73 -17.00 14.92
N ILE A 616 12.00 -16.65 15.26
CA ILE A 616 13.15 -17.48 14.94
C ILE A 616 13.06 -18.83 15.68
N ALA A 617 12.53 -18.86 16.90
CA ALA A 617 12.32 -20.08 17.66
C ALA A 617 11.15 -20.94 17.12
N GLU A 618 10.25 -20.33 16.35
CA GLU A 618 9.07 -20.99 15.76
C GLU A 618 9.37 -21.62 14.38
N LEU A 619 10.59 -21.45 13.82
CA LEU A 619 10.96 -21.97 12.49
C LEU A 619 11.12 -23.50 12.42
N GLY A 620 11.07 -24.18 13.55
CA GLY A 620 11.12 -25.65 13.61
C GLY A 620 12.50 -26.27 13.36
N PRO A 621 12.53 -27.60 13.24
CA PRO A 621 13.80 -28.36 13.17
C PRO A 621 14.58 -28.20 11.86
N SER A 622 13.92 -27.79 10.79
CA SER A 622 14.55 -27.52 9.47
C SER A 622 15.34 -26.21 9.43
N ALA A 623 15.18 -25.37 10.46
CA ALA A 623 15.97 -24.15 10.58
C ALA A 623 17.42 -24.47 10.95
N PRO A 624 18.40 -23.88 10.26
CA PRO A 624 19.81 -24.07 10.61
C PRO A 624 20.11 -23.44 11.98
N ARG A 625 21.19 -23.91 12.62
CA ARG A 625 21.69 -23.28 13.83
C ARG A 625 22.20 -21.88 13.52
N GLY A 626 21.92 -20.93 14.42
CA GLY A 626 22.42 -19.57 14.29
C GLY A 626 23.94 -19.48 14.35
N GLU A 627 24.53 -18.71 13.46
CA GLU A 627 25.97 -18.49 13.33
C GLU A 627 26.35 -17.05 13.69
N ARG A 628 27.62 -16.84 14.05
CA ARG A 628 28.14 -15.46 14.21
C ARG A 628 28.49 -14.88 12.85
N GLY A 629 28.19 -13.61 12.64
CA GLY A 629 28.34 -12.93 11.35
C GLY A 629 29.75 -13.07 10.74
N ASN A 630 30.81 -12.87 11.55
CA ASN A 630 32.19 -13.03 11.05
C ASN A 630 32.51 -14.46 10.62
N SER A 631 32.00 -15.47 11.33
CA SER A 631 32.20 -16.89 10.97
C SER A 631 31.43 -17.22 9.69
N TRP A 632 30.23 -16.72 9.57
CA TRP A 632 29.40 -16.90 8.38
C TRP A 632 30.02 -16.26 7.13
N LEU A 633 30.54 -15.03 7.21
CA LEU A 633 31.24 -14.41 6.08
C LEU A 633 32.52 -15.18 5.69
N ALA A 634 33.27 -15.71 6.68
CA ALA A 634 34.46 -16.51 6.41
C ALA A 634 34.14 -17.84 5.71
N SER A 635 33.03 -18.51 6.08
CA SER A 635 32.57 -19.72 5.40
C SER A 635 32.15 -19.46 3.95
N ARG A 636 31.42 -18.34 3.69
CA ARG A 636 31.05 -17.91 2.33
C ARG A 636 32.24 -17.60 1.43
N ALA A 637 33.31 -17.03 1.99
CA ALA A 637 34.53 -16.73 1.24
C ALA A 637 35.33 -17.99 0.84
N SER A 638 35.03 -19.14 1.48
CA SER A 638 35.72 -20.40 1.24
C SER A 638 34.99 -21.32 0.25
N THR A 639 33.74 -21.04 -0.03
CA THR A 639 32.89 -21.71 -1.04
C THR A 639 32.82 -20.91 -2.31
#